data_69da774a147210a08c8c4d347cf7dd4f
#
_entry.id   69da774a147210a08c8c4d347cf7dd4f
#
_cell.length_a   1.000
_cell.length_b   1.000
_cell.length_c   1.000
_cell.angle_alpha   90.00
_cell.angle_beta   90.00
_cell.angle_gamma   90.00
#
_symmetry.space_group_name_H-M   'P 1'
#
loop_
_entity.id
_entity.type
_entity.pdbx_description
1 polymer ?
#
loop_
_entity_poly.entity_id
_entity_poly.type
_entity_poly.pdbx_seq_one_letter_code
_entity_poly.pdbx_strand_id
1 'polypeptide(L)'
;MDNKIFRNNIFSKSDDELLMILSRYWNMPIEDLGKPFKVIATYKKAPKKDVKGQEYGYFEDVRNLNGDILYYPNKFGKVKIFSLHRNSFLTNDFWQVNVKVAPRQLREKINNPFLLILDNTTLGKPKLSFVDKLNKEKLIRKIFEETGSTSRDAKNTSYALLSIMGDLYTETERFIFELLQNADDQPQDDSLVNVTLKTLNENLLFMHSGKPFSEADVESISSIGDSTKKADSEKTGYKGIGFKSVFSDAETVFIDSGNFSFAFDKKSPLYSEEKDMDVIPWQIKPIWEEKYRLPKEVQEESIFFSSPVGIALNVGVETINKYDKIIPNLLSEPRFALFLRNVGRIRFENINGDVIEIEKSILDNIVRIKSNEITEDWLIKDYIIDIPTETQEALRNETLVPKKLKEATKSKITFAAKIVNGNIVPVNDAVLFTYLPTKVDDFGFKFLINADFLTTASRESIHYKNIWNRFLFSNIGTLLVDWVSTLQSYCGSLCLLPLQKYEGDNILFLDFYDAFQKAIADYEFIKGHNGAIVSQEKIMIDRSGLSKIIGKDLFCSIIDSTRFLPDSDEDEDALRGSEVFEAISKVTTISVLSKIYDNSSFLNWFKEVTYNSKCLLFDWLVEKENDKHRNLIIKVVENLPLYCFDDNFLFKDEISSTQIVVRNAHAKLVPIYKAIGLNCSNNIDELPIAKFYSEQIVESSIEYTFKHLSDNHNFSTWITSAKAEDVKTLTDWLETQDTSTQYHNLIINFIESLPIFIFDNANCKKSDIIHVVKKPNIVGNQIVSYSNVEKLDDTLLLITNKLSGIVSLLSKIGFVCSNNIDESPFSKFISPIKEADIYNLICEKVNSAMDINQHLLTPAEKLSLFCTLKELDGIGDVKLSQNYIFINQSHTHRLWLSNMAVYSPELPYWMYEYTICEEESFNELIPYLVKKENIFDNIIKSRIAELSNVVSQKIYI
;
A
#
# COMPACT_ATOMS: atom_id res chain seq x y z
N MET A 1 13.39 58.24 35.27
CA MET A 1 14.12 57.26 36.09
C MET A 1 14.34 55.90 35.36
N ASP A 2 13.54 55.57 34.40
CA ASP A 2 13.59 54.25 33.73
C ASP A 2 14.81 54.01 32.81
N ASN A 3 15.36 55.04 32.20
CA ASN A 3 16.48 54.94 31.26
C ASN A 3 17.82 54.50 31.89
N LYS A 4 18.00 54.74 33.23
CA LYS A 4 19.24 54.30 33.89
C LYS A 4 19.21 52.84 34.37
N ILE A 5 18.04 52.34 34.71
CA ILE A 5 17.87 50.94 35.18
C ILE A 5 18.02 49.98 34.02
N PHE A 6 17.52 50.33 32.85
CA PHE A 6 17.61 49.45 31.69
C PHE A 6 19.05 49.38 31.09
N ARG A 7 19.77 50.51 31.08
CA ARG A 7 21.20 50.53 30.71
C ARG A 7 22.08 49.60 31.57
N ASN A 8 21.80 49.57 32.88
CA ASN A 8 22.56 48.75 33.80
C ASN A 8 22.36 47.23 33.53
N ASN A 9 21.21 46.81 33.00
CA ASN A 9 20.90 45.40 32.89
C ASN A 9 21.64 44.72 31.70
N ILE A 10 21.87 45.37 30.58
CA ILE A 10 22.64 44.82 29.45
C ILE A 10 24.14 44.88 29.71
N PHE A 11 24.61 45.95 30.24
CA PHE A 11 26.05 46.14 30.53
C PHE A 11 26.56 45.22 31.68
N SER A 12 25.71 44.75 32.56
CA SER A 12 25.99 43.84 33.68
C SER A 12 25.87 42.35 33.33
N LYS A 13 25.36 42.00 32.17
CA LYS A 13 25.23 40.61 31.69
C LYS A 13 26.60 39.93 31.60
N SER A 14 26.65 38.62 31.80
CA SER A 14 27.86 37.85 31.50
C SER A 14 28.25 38.00 30.04
N ASP A 15 29.48 37.70 29.68
CA ASP A 15 29.91 37.86 28.26
C ASP A 15 29.10 36.87 27.35
N ASP A 16 28.89 35.64 27.81
CA ASP A 16 28.14 34.64 27.04
C ASP A 16 26.66 35.02 26.86
N GLU A 17 25.97 35.48 27.92
CA GLU A 17 24.60 35.97 27.81
C GLU A 17 24.47 37.17 26.88
N LEU A 18 25.46 38.09 26.95
CA LEU A 18 25.47 39.25 26.07
C LEU A 18 25.66 38.84 24.60
N LEU A 19 26.61 37.95 24.33
CA LEU A 19 26.85 37.46 22.97
C LEU A 19 25.60 36.77 22.38
N MET A 20 24.88 35.98 23.17
CA MET A 20 23.60 35.39 22.72
C MET A 20 22.53 36.45 22.39
N ILE A 21 22.42 37.48 23.23
CA ILE A 21 21.49 38.59 22.97
C ILE A 21 21.90 39.35 21.71
N LEU A 22 23.14 39.72 21.58
CA LEU A 22 23.66 40.47 20.42
C LEU A 22 23.56 39.66 19.13
N SER A 23 23.85 38.38 19.17
CA SER A 23 23.72 37.46 18.03
C SER A 23 22.31 37.47 17.44
N ARG A 24 21.31 37.34 18.30
CA ARG A 24 19.91 37.40 17.86
C ARG A 24 19.50 38.79 17.36
N TYR A 25 19.95 39.83 18.04
CA TYR A 25 19.55 41.22 17.77
C TYR A 25 20.21 41.83 16.55
N TRP A 26 21.49 41.49 16.31
CA TRP A 26 22.29 41.99 15.18
C TRP A 26 22.36 41.02 14.02
N ASN A 27 21.71 39.84 14.15
CA ASN A 27 21.76 38.75 13.18
C ASN A 27 23.20 38.38 12.76
N MET A 28 24.05 38.18 13.75
CA MET A 28 25.46 37.84 13.58
C MET A 28 25.76 36.55 14.35
N PRO A 29 26.54 35.59 13.77
CA PRO A 29 26.89 34.36 14.46
C PRO A 29 27.62 34.67 15.81
N ILE A 30 27.29 33.89 16.84
CA ILE A 30 27.92 34.06 18.18
C ILE A 30 29.43 33.90 18.07
N GLU A 31 29.92 33.01 17.23
CA GLU A 31 31.34 32.73 17.00
C GLU A 31 32.09 33.96 16.43
N ASP A 32 31.39 34.75 15.63
CA ASP A 32 31.93 35.99 15.08
C ASP A 32 31.95 37.11 16.11
N LEU A 33 30.91 37.23 16.91
CA LEU A 33 30.83 38.22 17.98
C LEU A 33 31.77 37.92 19.16
N GLY A 34 32.15 36.65 19.35
CA GLY A 34 33.13 36.23 20.38
C GLY A 34 34.57 36.52 20.02
N LYS A 35 34.84 36.92 18.78
CA LYS A 35 36.15 37.31 18.25
C LYS A 35 36.14 38.77 17.78
N PRO A 36 37.32 39.40 17.50
CA PRO A 36 37.34 40.67 16.81
C PRO A 36 36.65 40.56 15.44
N PHE A 37 35.68 41.43 15.19
CA PHE A 37 34.91 41.47 13.96
C PHE A 37 34.90 42.87 13.33
N LYS A 38 34.56 42.94 12.07
CA LYS A 38 34.61 44.19 11.28
C LYS A 38 33.24 44.87 11.30
N VAL A 39 33.28 46.21 11.51
CA VAL A 39 32.13 47.08 11.35
C VAL A 39 32.46 48.29 10.49
N ILE A 40 31.45 48.98 9.99
CA ILE A 40 31.59 50.25 9.28
C ILE A 40 31.03 51.32 10.18
N ALA A 41 31.72 52.46 10.32
CA ALA A 41 31.30 53.51 11.23
C ALA A 41 31.84 54.86 10.77
N THR A 42 31.13 55.96 11.13
CA THR A 42 31.53 57.31 10.82
C THR A 42 32.30 57.88 11.98
N TYR A 43 33.51 58.39 11.68
CA TYR A 43 34.32 59.01 12.71
C TYR A 43 33.81 60.44 13.01
N LYS A 44 33.64 60.74 14.30
CA LYS A 44 33.38 62.12 14.80
C LYS A 44 34.38 62.54 15.86
N LYS A 45 34.85 63.72 15.71
CA LYS A 45 35.71 64.37 16.71
C LYS A 45 34.81 64.87 17.85
N ALA A 46 35.16 64.57 19.08
CA ALA A 46 34.42 65.03 20.22
C ALA A 46 34.58 66.55 20.38
N PRO A 47 33.45 67.25 20.70
CA PRO A 47 33.49 68.75 20.81
C PRO A 47 34.26 69.23 22.03
N LYS A 48 34.50 68.38 23.01
CA LYS A 48 35.21 68.74 24.25
C LYS A 48 36.45 67.86 24.40
N LYS A 49 37.51 68.43 25.01
CA LYS A 49 38.71 67.66 25.40
C LYS A 49 38.36 66.75 26.59
N ASP A 50 39.11 65.66 26.71
CA ASP A 50 38.98 64.72 27.84
C ASP A 50 39.42 65.37 29.17
N VAL A 51 39.25 64.63 30.30
CA VAL A 51 39.60 65.11 31.62
C VAL A 51 41.12 65.43 31.75
N LYS A 52 41.95 64.93 30.83
CA LYS A 52 43.38 65.21 30.77
C LYS A 52 43.71 66.26 29.72
N GLY A 53 42.73 67.01 29.22
CA GLY A 53 42.93 68.01 28.19
C GLY A 53 43.25 67.51 26.78
N GLN A 54 43.09 66.21 26.52
CA GLN A 54 43.40 65.58 25.25
C GLN A 54 42.17 65.51 24.33
N GLU A 55 42.38 65.74 23.03
CA GLU A 55 41.37 65.58 22.06
C GLU A 55 41.10 64.08 21.86
N TYR A 56 39.81 63.71 21.75
CA TYR A 56 39.37 62.34 21.46
C TYR A 56 38.25 62.35 20.42
N GLY A 57 37.91 61.19 19.90
CA GLY A 57 36.82 61.00 18.99
C GLY A 57 36.06 59.72 19.29
N TYR A 58 35.01 59.52 18.59
CA TYR A 58 34.19 58.34 18.67
C TYR A 58 33.67 58.00 17.28
N PHE A 59 33.36 56.70 17.05
CA PHE A 59 32.64 56.28 15.88
C PHE A 59 31.16 56.17 16.19
N GLU A 60 30.35 56.72 15.33
CA GLU A 60 28.88 56.63 15.36
C GLU A 60 28.36 56.04 14.02
N ASP A 61 27.04 55.86 13.90
CA ASP A 61 26.44 55.15 12.78
C ASP A 61 27.15 53.82 12.49
N VAL A 62 27.36 53.04 13.56
CA VAL A 62 28.03 51.76 13.50
C VAL A 62 27.12 50.77 12.78
N ARG A 63 27.65 50.19 11.71
CA ARG A 63 26.93 49.27 10.85
C ARG A 63 27.71 47.94 10.74
N ASN A 64 26.98 46.83 10.54
CA ASN A 64 27.60 45.56 10.14
C ASN A 64 28.15 45.66 8.70
N LEU A 65 28.77 44.62 8.21
CA LEU A 65 29.33 44.63 6.83
C LEU A 65 28.25 44.61 5.74
N ASN A 66 27.01 44.27 6.10
CA ASN A 66 25.85 44.34 5.22
C ASN A 66 25.22 45.75 5.17
N GLY A 67 25.70 46.66 6.02
CA GLY A 67 25.27 48.05 6.08
C GLY A 67 24.16 48.31 7.12
N ASP A 68 23.70 47.33 7.89
CA ASP A 68 22.66 47.54 8.90
C ASP A 68 23.19 48.27 10.11
N ILE A 69 22.46 49.32 10.56
CA ILE A 69 22.85 50.08 11.74
C ILE A 69 22.73 49.21 12.97
N LEU A 70 23.76 49.16 13.77
CA LEU A 70 23.74 48.45 15.02
C LEU A 70 23.15 49.33 16.12
N TYR A 71 22.04 48.86 16.72
CA TYR A 71 21.38 49.48 17.84
C TYR A 71 21.62 48.70 19.14
N TYR A 72 21.46 49.40 20.26
CA TYR A 72 21.40 48.69 21.53
C TYR A 72 20.12 47.79 21.59
N PRO A 73 20.20 46.57 22.10
CA PRO A 73 19.10 45.63 22.15
C PRO A 73 17.81 46.14 22.83
N ASN A 74 17.92 47.18 23.57
CA ASN A 74 16.80 47.82 24.27
C ASN A 74 16.17 49.04 23.53
N LYS A 75 16.47 49.19 22.23
CA LYS A 75 16.06 50.35 21.38
C LYS A 75 16.52 51.76 21.85
N PHE A 76 17.49 51.83 22.77
CA PHE A 76 18.03 53.09 23.24
C PHE A 76 19.22 53.58 22.42
N GLY A 77 18.94 53.94 21.17
CA GLY A 77 19.91 54.58 20.35
C GLY A 77 20.92 53.68 19.62
N LYS A 78 21.64 54.29 18.75
CA LYS A 78 22.68 53.67 17.93
C LYS A 78 23.92 53.31 18.74
N VAL A 79 24.55 52.19 18.46
CA VAL A 79 25.83 51.78 19.07
C VAL A 79 26.91 52.84 18.70
N LYS A 80 27.75 53.16 19.68
CA LYS A 80 28.95 54.01 19.49
C LYS A 80 30.18 53.24 19.91
N ILE A 81 31.31 53.56 19.24
CA ILE A 81 32.63 53.01 19.54
C ILE A 81 33.54 54.16 20.00
N PHE A 82 34.16 54.00 21.14
CA PHE A 82 35.11 54.98 21.62
C PHE A 82 36.49 54.79 20.97
N SER A 83 37.12 55.91 20.53
CA SER A 83 38.45 55.92 19.92
C SER A 83 39.38 56.84 20.67
N LEU A 84 40.49 56.27 21.10
CA LEU A 84 41.61 57.02 21.68
C LEU A 84 42.60 57.55 20.62
N HIS A 85 42.44 57.12 19.37
CA HIS A 85 43.38 57.56 18.31
C HIS A 85 43.08 58.99 17.88
N ARG A 86 44.10 59.84 18.00
CA ARG A 86 44.10 61.24 17.66
C ARG A 86 44.54 61.42 16.22
N ASN A 87 43.90 62.27 15.48
CA ASN A 87 44.32 62.86 14.20
C ASN A 87 44.54 61.94 12.97
N SER A 88 44.07 60.65 13.04
CA SER A 88 44.28 59.76 11.87
C SER A 88 43.05 59.62 10.99
N PHE A 89 41.90 60.15 11.41
CA PHE A 89 40.62 59.93 10.73
C PHE A 89 40.02 61.24 10.20
N LEU A 90 39.56 61.21 8.96
CA LEU A 90 38.73 62.28 8.42
C LEU A 90 37.36 62.25 9.09
N THR A 91 36.97 63.37 9.64
CA THR A 91 35.66 63.52 10.29
C THR A 91 34.54 63.41 9.26
N ASN A 92 33.48 62.73 9.62
CA ASN A 92 32.31 62.45 8.76
C ASN A 92 32.57 61.49 7.60
N ASP A 93 33.69 60.81 7.58
CA ASP A 93 33.96 59.77 6.59
C ASP A 93 33.66 58.37 7.17
N PHE A 94 33.29 57.41 6.31
CA PHE A 94 33.06 56.02 6.71
C PHE A 94 34.38 55.25 6.75
N TRP A 95 34.53 54.52 7.83
CA TRP A 95 35.72 53.70 8.08
C TRP A 95 35.29 52.26 8.41
N GLN A 96 35.97 51.29 7.86
CA GLN A 96 35.88 49.92 8.26
C GLN A 96 36.85 49.73 9.43
N VAL A 97 36.36 49.39 10.60
CA VAL A 97 37.13 49.24 11.83
C VAL A 97 36.92 47.84 12.43
N ASN A 98 37.95 47.26 13.01
CA ASN A 98 37.84 46.03 13.80
C ASN A 98 37.43 46.39 15.21
N VAL A 99 36.42 45.69 15.68
CA VAL A 99 35.87 45.88 17.01
C VAL A 99 35.72 44.55 17.72
N LYS A 100 35.63 44.60 19.02
CA LYS A 100 35.22 43.46 19.82
C LYS A 100 34.22 43.89 20.86
N VAL A 101 33.39 42.95 21.33
CA VAL A 101 32.48 43.22 22.43
C VAL A 101 33.29 43.51 23.70
N ALA A 102 32.95 44.62 24.36
CA ALA A 102 33.67 45.04 25.55
C ALA A 102 33.49 44.01 26.67
N PRO A 103 34.57 43.50 27.29
CA PRO A 103 34.44 42.55 28.42
C PRO A 103 33.63 43.16 29.58
N ARG A 104 32.94 42.33 30.36
CA ARG A 104 32.07 42.78 31.49
C ARG A 104 32.72 43.81 32.39
N GLN A 105 33.97 43.62 32.76
CA GLN A 105 34.72 44.53 33.59
C GLN A 105 34.87 45.97 33.03
N LEU A 106 34.88 46.13 31.71
CA LEU A 106 34.89 47.42 31.03
C LEU A 106 33.49 47.98 30.89
N ARG A 107 32.53 47.18 30.67
CA ARG A 107 31.10 47.59 30.47
C ARG A 107 30.45 48.09 31.76
N GLU A 108 30.84 47.54 32.92
CA GLU A 108 30.34 47.93 34.25
C GLU A 108 30.94 49.23 34.75
N LYS A 109 32.02 49.73 34.16
CA LYS A 109 32.55 51.04 34.55
C LYS A 109 31.58 52.16 34.21
N ILE A 110 31.18 52.96 35.22
CA ILE A 110 30.17 54.05 35.13
C ILE A 110 30.46 55.05 34.00
N ASN A 111 31.71 55.20 33.59
CA ASN A 111 32.15 56.15 32.58
C ASN A 111 32.37 55.53 31.18
N ASN A 112 32.02 54.25 30.98
CA ASN A 112 32.20 53.58 29.65
C ASN A 112 30.87 52.99 29.15
N PRO A 113 30.06 53.81 28.45
CA PRO A 113 28.77 53.32 27.96
C PRO A 113 28.86 52.56 26.62
N PHE A 114 30.02 52.05 26.26
CA PHE A 114 30.26 51.45 24.98
C PHE A 114 30.18 49.91 25.05
N LEU A 115 29.34 49.31 24.19
CA LEU A 115 29.30 47.86 24.02
C LEU A 115 30.46 47.34 23.17
N LEU A 116 30.94 48.18 22.25
CA LEU A 116 32.03 47.85 21.34
C LEU A 116 33.26 48.70 21.62
N ILE A 117 34.40 48.08 21.57
CA ILE A 117 35.71 48.74 21.66
C ILE A 117 36.53 48.41 20.42
N LEU A 118 37.37 49.36 20.01
CA LEU A 118 38.32 49.13 18.90
C LEU A 118 39.31 48.00 19.30
N ASP A 119 39.52 47.10 18.38
CA ASP A 119 40.61 46.16 18.44
C ASP A 119 41.80 46.71 17.63
N ASN A 120 43.02 46.56 18.17
CA ASN A 120 44.26 47.24 17.70
C ASN A 120 44.69 46.85 16.28
N THR A 121 43.83 46.96 15.26
CA THR A 121 44.21 46.56 13.92
C THR A 121 43.74 47.53 12.86
N THR A 122 44.35 47.40 11.68
CA THR A 122 44.24 48.18 10.46
C THR A 122 42.82 48.70 10.14
N LEU A 123 42.69 49.98 10.02
CA LEU A 123 41.51 50.69 9.54
C LEU A 123 41.59 50.78 8.00
N GLY A 124 40.45 50.61 7.34
CA GLY A 124 40.36 50.68 5.88
C GLY A 124 39.09 51.41 5.42
N LYS A 125 39.02 51.64 4.16
CA LYS A 125 37.77 52.12 3.54
C LYS A 125 36.74 50.99 3.47
N PRO A 126 35.43 51.27 3.58
CA PRO A 126 34.38 50.28 3.54
C PRO A 126 34.38 49.53 2.19
N LYS A 127 33.92 48.27 2.21
CA LYS A 127 33.75 47.49 1.00
C LYS A 127 32.65 48.07 0.09
N LEU A 128 32.72 47.74 -1.20
CA LEU A 128 31.72 48.08 -2.21
C LEU A 128 30.28 47.74 -1.83
N SER A 129 30.06 46.65 -1.07
CA SER A 129 28.73 46.25 -0.60
C SER A 129 28.03 47.30 0.26
N PHE A 130 28.74 48.07 1.02
CA PHE A 130 28.17 49.17 1.82
C PHE A 130 27.72 50.35 0.96
N VAL A 131 28.55 50.70 -0.05
CA VAL A 131 28.20 51.76 -1.01
C VAL A 131 26.94 51.37 -1.79
N ASP A 132 26.83 50.08 -2.14
CA ASP A 132 25.66 49.57 -2.81
C ASP A 132 24.37 49.71 -1.96
N LYS A 133 24.41 49.30 -0.69
CA LYS A 133 23.23 49.48 0.23
C LYS A 133 22.82 50.97 0.32
N LEU A 134 23.78 51.88 0.39
CA LEU A 134 23.50 53.31 0.46
C LEU A 134 22.83 53.84 -0.82
N ASN A 135 23.25 53.37 -1.97
CA ASN A 135 22.65 53.73 -3.26
C ASN A 135 21.21 53.17 -3.35
N LYS A 136 20.99 51.95 -2.88
CA LYS A 136 19.65 51.35 -2.83
C LYS A 136 18.71 52.09 -1.87
N GLU A 137 19.19 52.51 -0.70
CA GLU A 137 18.43 53.41 0.19
C GLU A 137 18.06 54.71 -0.50
N LYS A 138 18.97 55.33 -1.24
CA LYS A 138 18.70 56.55 -1.99
C LYS A 138 17.66 56.32 -3.09
N LEU A 139 17.68 55.18 -3.77
CA LEU A 139 16.71 54.86 -4.78
C LEU A 139 15.31 54.72 -4.16
N ILE A 140 15.18 53.98 -3.07
CA ILE A 140 13.91 53.82 -2.37
C ILE A 140 13.33 55.20 -1.94
N ARG A 141 14.16 56.06 -1.37
CA ARG A 141 13.79 57.43 -0.98
C ARG A 141 13.35 58.29 -2.18
N LYS A 142 14.06 58.15 -3.30
CA LYS A 142 13.71 58.80 -4.55
C LYS A 142 12.34 58.36 -5.07
N ILE A 143 12.09 57.06 -5.14
CA ILE A 143 10.81 56.52 -5.60
C ILE A 143 9.67 57.00 -4.64
N PHE A 144 9.90 56.98 -3.33
CA PHE A 144 8.92 57.47 -2.35
C PHE A 144 8.59 58.94 -2.57
N GLU A 145 9.56 59.80 -2.81
CA GLU A 145 9.40 61.26 -3.02
C GLU A 145 8.74 61.54 -4.38
N GLU A 146 9.09 60.84 -5.43
CA GLU A 146 8.53 61.00 -6.78
C GLU A 146 7.07 60.52 -6.87
N THR A 147 6.69 59.50 -6.07
CA THR A 147 5.32 59.04 -5.99
C THR A 147 4.51 60.02 -5.08
N GLY A 148 3.81 60.96 -5.70
CA GLY A 148 2.99 61.93 -4.96
C GLY A 148 2.01 61.24 -3.98
N SER A 149 1.71 61.92 -2.86
CA SER A 149 0.78 61.40 -1.84
C SER A 149 -0.58 62.07 -1.82
N THR A 150 -0.68 63.29 -2.27
CA THR A 150 -1.92 64.13 -2.14
C THR A 150 -2.35 64.79 -3.44
N SER A 151 -1.68 64.57 -4.55
CA SER A 151 -2.06 65.05 -5.87
C SER A 151 -3.32 64.35 -6.38
N ARG A 152 -4.09 65.00 -7.25
CA ARG A 152 -5.26 64.37 -7.92
C ARG A 152 -4.90 63.09 -8.64
N ASP A 153 -3.69 63.06 -9.22
CA ASP A 153 -3.19 61.89 -9.94
C ASP A 153 -2.87 60.75 -8.97
N ALA A 154 -2.28 61.04 -7.79
CA ALA A 154 -2.05 60.05 -6.75
C ALA A 154 -3.36 59.43 -6.26
N LYS A 155 -4.40 60.25 -6.03
CA LYS A 155 -5.74 59.80 -5.63
C LYS A 155 -6.38 58.89 -6.69
N ASN A 156 -6.35 59.31 -7.96
CA ASN A 156 -6.85 58.53 -9.07
C ASN A 156 -6.08 57.18 -9.20
N THR A 157 -4.78 57.21 -8.99
CA THR A 157 -3.92 56.00 -8.98
C THR A 157 -4.30 55.05 -7.85
N SER A 158 -4.58 55.61 -6.63
CA SER A 158 -5.02 54.80 -5.50
C SER A 158 -6.35 54.11 -5.79
N TYR A 159 -7.35 54.86 -6.26
CA TYR A 159 -8.65 54.28 -6.61
C TYR A 159 -8.57 53.27 -7.74
N ALA A 160 -7.74 53.53 -8.74
CA ALA A 160 -7.49 52.55 -9.80
C ALA A 160 -6.87 51.24 -9.26
N LEU A 161 -5.89 51.35 -8.33
CA LEU A 161 -5.30 50.18 -7.67
C LEU A 161 -6.33 49.38 -6.86
N LEU A 162 -7.16 50.07 -6.06
CA LEU A 162 -8.21 49.42 -5.27
C LEU A 162 -9.24 48.72 -6.15
N SER A 163 -9.65 49.37 -7.26
CA SER A 163 -10.56 48.73 -8.22
C SER A 163 -9.93 47.48 -8.88
N ILE A 164 -8.70 47.58 -9.35
CA ILE A 164 -7.98 46.45 -9.95
C ILE A 164 -7.83 45.31 -8.95
N MET A 165 -7.53 45.62 -7.69
CA MET A 165 -7.39 44.61 -6.64
C MET A 165 -8.73 43.94 -6.33
N GLY A 166 -9.82 44.66 -6.26
CA GLY A 166 -11.17 44.12 -6.01
C GLY A 166 -11.67 43.20 -7.11
N ASP A 167 -11.39 43.56 -8.37
CA ASP A 167 -11.85 42.80 -9.53
C ASP A 167 -10.98 41.58 -9.84
N LEU A 168 -9.69 41.63 -9.53
CA LEU A 168 -8.72 40.60 -9.90
C LEU A 168 -8.52 39.51 -8.84
N TYR A 169 -8.80 39.81 -7.57
CA TYR A 169 -8.39 38.96 -6.46
C TYR A 169 -9.57 38.51 -5.59
N THR A 170 -10.46 37.75 -6.22
CA THR A 170 -11.59 37.11 -5.52
C THR A 170 -11.15 35.89 -4.67
N GLU A 171 -10.00 35.32 -4.97
CA GLU A 171 -9.47 34.12 -4.27
C GLU A 171 -8.21 34.44 -3.49
N THR A 172 -8.21 34.04 -2.22
CA THR A 172 -7.09 34.25 -1.28
C THR A 172 -5.81 33.52 -1.69
N GLU A 173 -5.90 32.42 -2.43
CA GLU A 173 -4.75 31.57 -2.80
C GLU A 173 -3.90 32.18 -3.91
N ARG A 174 -4.45 33.11 -4.64
CA ARG A 174 -3.84 33.59 -5.87
C ARG A 174 -2.53 34.33 -5.67
N PHE A 175 -2.38 35.09 -4.58
CA PHE A 175 -1.13 35.81 -4.32
C PHE A 175 0.05 34.83 -4.13
N ILE A 176 -0.22 33.64 -3.57
CA ILE A 176 0.80 32.59 -3.39
C ILE A 176 1.33 32.14 -4.76
N PHE A 177 0.44 31.90 -5.71
CA PHE A 177 0.80 31.54 -7.07
C PHE A 177 1.60 32.64 -7.78
N GLU A 178 1.23 33.90 -7.59
CA GLU A 178 1.98 35.03 -8.17
C GLU A 178 3.38 35.16 -7.54
N LEU A 179 3.52 34.91 -6.20
CA LEU A 179 4.82 34.90 -5.54
C LEU A 179 5.68 33.72 -6.01
N LEU A 180 5.08 32.52 -6.17
CA LEU A 180 5.76 31.34 -6.69
C LEU A 180 6.23 31.57 -8.14
N GLN A 181 5.39 32.18 -8.97
CA GLN A 181 5.74 32.55 -10.35
C GLN A 181 6.89 33.57 -10.39
N ASN A 182 6.89 34.55 -9.48
CA ASN A 182 7.99 35.51 -9.40
C ASN A 182 9.29 34.84 -8.96
N ALA A 183 9.26 33.90 -8.03
CA ALA A 183 10.42 33.12 -7.63
C ALA A 183 10.93 32.25 -8.80
N ASP A 184 10.00 31.60 -9.54
CA ASP A 184 10.31 30.76 -10.70
C ASP A 184 10.99 31.53 -11.85
N ASP A 185 10.64 32.80 -12.03
CA ASP A 185 11.22 33.69 -13.04
C ASP A 185 12.63 34.23 -12.67
N GLN A 186 13.13 33.94 -11.48
CA GLN A 186 14.36 34.51 -10.94
C GLN A 186 15.37 33.44 -10.45
N PRO A 187 15.72 32.42 -11.26
CA PRO A 187 16.72 31.44 -10.85
C PRO A 187 18.09 32.11 -10.67
N GLN A 188 18.86 31.63 -9.69
CA GLN A 188 20.24 32.01 -9.53
C GLN A 188 21.13 30.94 -10.18
N ASP A 189 21.82 31.33 -11.25
CA ASP A 189 22.57 30.40 -12.09
C ASP A 189 21.69 29.20 -12.58
N ASP A 190 22.25 28.03 -12.71
CA ASP A 190 21.53 26.82 -13.13
C ASP A 190 20.90 26.04 -11.95
N SER A 191 20.85 26.66 -10.76
CA SER A 191 20.29 25.99 -9.57
C SER A 191 18.78 26.16 -9.45
N LEU A 192 18.08 25.11 -8.99
CA LEU A 192 16.67 25.20 -8.69
C LEU A 192 16.39 26.13 -7.50
N VAL A 193 15.31 26.86 -7.59
CA VAL A 193 14.87 27.79 -6.54
C VAL A 193 14.14 27.02 -5.45
N ASN A 194 14.57 27.23 -4.21
CA ASN A 194 13.86 26.77 -3.03
C ASN A 194 12.98 27.88 -2.49
N VAL A 195 11.71 27.57 -2.24
CA VAL A 195 10.74 28.50 -1.67
C VAL A 195 10.32 28.01 -0.30
N THR A 196 10.25 28.93 0.66
CA THR A 196 9.75 28.66 2.00
C THR A 196 8.65 29.66 2.35
N LEU A 197 7.48 29.14 2.74
CA LEU A 197 6.40 29.88 3.37
C LEU A 197 6.39 29.54 4.86
N LYS A 198 6.23 30.55 5.71
CA LYS A 198 6.09 30.33 7.15
C LYS A 198 5.09 31.28 7.75
N THR A 199 4.12 30.77 8.47
CA THR A 199 3.18 31.58 9.23
C THR A 199 3.73 31.84 10.63
N LEU A 200 3.64 33.10 11.04
CA LEU A 200 3.88 33.56 12.40
C LEU A 200 2.55 34.09 12.97
N ASN A 201 2.58 34.66 14.17
CA ASN A 201 1.33 35.09 14.81
C ASN A 201 0.48 36.07 13.95
N GLU A 202 1.08 37.11 13.36
CA GLU A 202 0.43 38.10 12.53
C GLU A 202 1.02 38.22 11.12
N ASN A 203 2.09 37.44 10.82
CA ASN A 203 2.85 37.59 9.62
C ASN A 203 2.98 36.28 8.83
N LEU A 204 2.81 36.38 7.51
CA LEU A 204 3.22 35.33 6.59
C LEU A 204 4.60 35.71 5.99
N LEU A 205 5.55 34.82 6.12
CA LEU A 205 6.87 34.95 5.48
C LEU A 205 6.90 34.14 4.19
N PHE A 206 7.38 34.76 3.14
CA PHE A 206 7.71 34.12 1.88
C PHE A 206 9.19 34.35 1.59
N MET A 207 9.95 33.28 1.42
CA MET A 207 11.38 33.32 1.22
C MET A 207 11.76 32.48 0.02
N HIS A 208 12.75 32.91 -0.78
CA HIS A 208 13.28 32.08 -1.84
C HIS A 208 14.76 32.29 -2.09
N SER A 209 15.40 31.23 -2.64
CA SER A 209 16.83 31.19 -2.96
C SER A 209 17.19 31.78 -4.33
N GLY A 210 16.24 32.35 -5.05
CA GLY A 210 16.48 32.95 -6.36
C GLY A 210 17.26 34.24 -6.33
N LYS A 211 17.44 34.89 -7.48
CA LYS A 211 18.19 36.15 -7.59
C LYS A 211 17.59 37.22 -6.71
N PRO A 212 18.44 37.98 -5.98
CA PRO A 212 18.00 39.17 -5.27
C PRO A 212 17.42 40.22 -6.25
N PHE A 213 16.55 41.05 -5.74
CA PHE A 213 15.98 42.16 -6.51
C PHE A 213 17.09 43.09 -7.08
N SER A 214 16.93 43.43 -8.34
CA SER A 214 17.68 44.53 -9.00
C SER A 214 16.94 45.85 -8.77
N GLU A 215 17.61 46.97 -9.09
CA GLU A 215 17.01 48.31 -9.09
C GLU A 215 15.77 48.37 -9.99
N ALA A 216 15.83 47.78 -11.17
CA ALA A 216 14.71 47.68 -12.09
C ALA A 216 13.52 46.87 -11.55
N ASP A 217 13.77 45.80 -10.77
CA ASP A 217 12.70 45.03 -10.14
C ASP A 217 11.97 45.86 -9.06
N VAL A 218 12.73 46.65 -8.28
CA VAL A 218 12.13 47.56 -7.28
C VAL A 218 11.33 48.66 -7.94
N GLU A 219 11.82 49.26 -9.02
CA GLU A 219 11.07 50.29 -9.79
C GLU A 219 9.77 49.66 -10.37
N SER A 220 9.87 48.44 -10.91
CA SER A 220 8.70 47.71 -11.45
C SER A 220 7.65 47.41 -10.40
N ILE A 221 8.04 46.88 -9.23
CA ILE A 221 7.06 46.59 -8.17
C ILE A 221 6.51 47.88 -7.51
N SER A 222 7.15 48.98 -7.68
CA SER A 222 6.75 50.32 -7.22
C SER A 222 5.94 51.08 -8.27
N SER A 223 5.58 50.49 -9.38
CA SER A 223 4.81 51.09 -10.47
C SER A 223 3.51 50.31 -10.76
N ILE A 224 2.67 50.82 -11.66
CA ILE A 224 1.46 50.16 -12.17
C ILE A 224 1.66 49.85 -13.65
N GLY A 225 1.53 48.56 -14.02
CA GLY A 225 1.59 48.15 -15.43
C GLY A 225 2.96 48.20 -16.06
N ASP A 226 4.01 48.49 -15.30
CA ASP A 226 5.41 48.38 -15.74
C ASP A 226 6.00 47.04 -15.30
N SER A 227 6.67 46.35 -16.19
CA SER A 227 7.27 45.04 -15.90
C SER A 227 8.61 44.95 -16.58
N THR A 228 9.66 44.58 -15.84
CA THR A 228 11.00 44.25 -16.35
C THR A 228 10.98 43.06 -17.31
N LYS A 229 9.87 42.29 -17.30
CA LYS A 229 9.66 41.04 -18.08
C LYS A 229 9.13 41.28 -19.50
N LYS A 230 8.85 42.55 -19.90
CA LYS A 230 8.27 42.91 -21.20
C LYS A 230 9.16 42.50 -22.40
N ALA A 231 10.46 42.48 -22.20
CA ALA A 231 11.43 42.19 -23.26
C ALA A 231 11.94 40.75 -23.30
N ASP A 232 11.59 39.94 -22.29
CA ASP A 232 12.12 38.58 -22.17
C ASP A 232 11.04 37.56 -22.54
N SER A 233 11.24 36.82 -23.60
CA SER A 233 10.30 35.82 -24.10
C SER A 233 10.16 34.64 -23.17
N GLU A 234 11.12 34.39 -22.30
CA GLU A 234 11.12 33.24 -21.40
C GLU A 234 10.43 33.50 -20.06
N LYS A 235 10.19 34.78 -19.70
CA LYS A 235 9.50 35.10 -18.43
C LYS A 235 7.99 35.13 -18.56
N THR A 236 7.29 34.61 -17.53
CA THR A 236 5.86 34.36 -17.55
C THR A 236 4.98 35.55 -17.17
N GLY A 237 5.43 36.41 -16.28
CA GLY A 237 4.68 37.55 -15.76
C GLY A 237 4.84 38.82 -16.59
N TYR A 238 3.89 39.18 -17.47
CA TYR A 238 4.01 40.35 -18.36
C TYR A 238 3.06 41.52 -18.00
N LYS A 239 2.08 41.34 -17.10
CA LYS A 239 1.06 42.37 -16.83
C LYS A 239 1.54 43.46 -15.85
N GLY A 240 2.61 43.24 -15.07
CA GLY A 240 3.11 44.20 -14.09
C GLY A 240 2.17 44.47 -12.90
N ILE A 241 1.19 43.58 -12.69
CA ILE A 241 0.15 43.74 -11.67
C ILE A 241 0.19 42.61 -10.64
N GLY A 242 0.79 41.47 -10.97
CA GLY A 242 0.76 40.25 -10.17
C GLY A 242 1.22 40.41 -8.72
N PHE A 243 2.35 41.10 -8.53
CA PHE A 243 2.85 41.41 -7.17
C PHE A 243 1.85 42.18 -6.32
N LYS A 244 0.95 42.98 -6.93
CA LYS A 244 -0.03 43.79 -6.19
C LYS A 244 -1.08 42.92 -5.45
N SER A 245 -1.17 41.65 -5.80
CA SER A 245 -2.05 40.70 -5.08
C SER A 245 -1.72 40.54 -3.59
N VAL A 246 -0.46 40.74 -3.19
CA VAL A 246 -0.05 40.64 -1.78
C VAL A 246 -0.70 41.69 -0.89
N PHE A 247 -1.18 42.82 -1.50
CA PHE A 247 -1.81 43.89 -0.77
C PHE A 247 -3.33 43.70 -0.52
N SER A 248 -3.92 42.64 -1.02
CA SER A 248 -5.34 42.32 -0.76
C SER A 248 -5.60 42.07 0.72
N ASP A 249 -4.71 41.36 1.38
CA ASP A 249 -4.86 40.98 2.78
C ASP A 249 -3.79 41.63 3.69
N ALA A 250 -2.68 42.14 3.13
CA ALA A 250 -1.61 42.71 3.91
C ALA A 250 -1.71 44.22 4.05
N GLU A 251 -1.60 44.72 5.29
CA GLU A 251 -1.48 46.14 5.58
C GLU A 251 -0.04 46.66 5.51
N THR A 252 0.92 45.77 5.70
CA THR A 252 2.36 46.05 5.54
C THR A 252 3.02 44.88 4.81
N VAL A 253 3.82 45.19 3.80
CA VAL A 253 4.64 44.25 3.05
C VAL A 253 6.09 44.67 3.18
N PHE A 254 6.87 43.94 3.95
CA PHE A 254 8.30 44.19 4.11
C PHE A 254 9.10 43.29 3.16
N ILE A 255 10.12 43.83 2.53
CA ILE A 255 10.99 43.13 1.59
C ILE A 255 12.45 43.31 2.02
N ASP A 256 13.13 42.19 2.22
CA ASP A 256 14.58 42.11 2.39
C ASP A 256 15.17 41.30 1.22
N SER A 257 15.96 41.94 0.40
CA SER A 257 16.51 41.27 -0.79
C SER A 257 17.84 41.86 -1.19
N GLY A 258 18.89 41.07 -1.04
CA GLY A 258 20.27 41.50 -1.29
C GLY A 258 20.65 42.64 -0.35
N ASN A 259 20.83 43.88 -0.89
CA ASN A 259 21.08 45.07 -0.09
C ASN A 259 19.86 46.02 -0.02
N PHE A 260 18.71 45.61 -0.53
CA PHE A 260 17.43 46.30 -0.32
C PHE A 260 16.79 45.85 0.99
N SER A 261 16.25 46.84 1.73
CA SER A 261 15.46 46.59 2.93
C SER A 261 14.39 47.70 3.00
N PHE A 262 13.16 47.41 2.63
CA PHE A 262 12.09 48.39 2.51
C PHE A 262 10.70 47.75 2.72
N ALA A 263 9.73 48.62 2.99
CA ALA A 263 8.36 48.20 3.17
C ALA A 263 7.37 49.06 2.39
N PHE A 264 6.27 48.48 2.00
CA PHE A 264 5.03 49.17 1.68
C PHE A 264 4.13 49.07 2.93
N ASP A 265 3.85 50.21 3.55
CA ASP A 265 3.14 50.23 4.83
C ASP A 265 1.96 51.23 4.81
N LYS A 266 0.72 50.70 4.86
CA LYS A 266 -0.52 51.48 4.88
C LYS A 266 -0.57 52.41 6.09
N LYS A 267 0.00 51.99 7.20
CA LYS A 267 -0.07 52.69 8.50
C LYS A 267 1.19 53.51 8.81
N SER A 268 2.01 53.80 7.83
CA SER A 268 3.28 54.50 8.05
C SER A 268 3.03 55.90 8.64
N PRO A 269 3.79 56.27 9.70
CA PRO A 269 3.75 57.63 10.25
C PRO A 269 4.18 58.73 9.25
N LEU A 270 4.77 58.36 8.14
CA LEU A 270 5.12 59.31 7.06
C LEU A 270 3.89 59.87 6.31
N TYR A 271 2.72 59.28 6.49
CA TYR A 271 1.45 59.70 5.93
C TYR A 271 0.58 60.50 6.95
N SER A 272 1.15 60.96 8.03
CA SER A 272 0.45 61.54 9.19
C SER A 272 -0.45 62.76 8.91
N GLU A 273 -0.33 63.37 7.75
CA GLU A 273 -1.16 64.51 7.33
C GLU A 273 -2.45 64.09 6.62
N GLU A 274 -2.61 62.82 6.21
CA GLU A 274 -3.79 62.35 5.51
C GLU A 274 -4.67 61.50 6.45
N LYS A 275 -5.97 61.83 6.47
CA LYS A 275 -6.95 61.09 7.30
C LYS A 275 -7.56 59.88 6.61
N ASP A 276 -7.60 59.92 5.29
CA ASP A 276 -8.13 58.83 4.48
C ASP A 276 -6.96 58.10 3.78
N MET A 277 -6.59 56.93 4.30
CA MET A 277 -5.47 56.17 3.78
C MET A 277 -5.75 55.56 2.40
N ASP A 278 -7.02 55.45 2.00
CA ASP A 278 -7.40 54.91 0.69
C ASP A 278 -7.13 55.89 -0.47
N VAL A 279 -6.83 57.15 -0.18
CA VAL A 279 -6.42 58.16 -1.18
C VAL A 279 -4.90 58.17 -1.45
N ILE A 280 -4.11 57.43 -0.65
CA ILE A 280 -2.68 57.34 -0.80
C ILE A 280 -2.35 56.05 -1.56
N PRO A 281 -1.63 56.10 -2.67
CA PRO A 281 -1.19 54.90 -3.38
C PRO A 281 -0.02 54.21 -2.67
N TRP A 282 -0.22 53.83 -1.39
CA TRP A 282 0.83 53.28 -0.54
C TRP A 282 1.42 51.98 -1.09
N GLN A 283 0.65 51.23 -1.89
CA GLN A 283 1.07 49.96 -2.53
C GLN A 283 2.19 50.15 -3.58
N ILE A 284 2.51 51.39 -3.94
CA ILE A 284 3.59 51.75 -4.88
C ILE A 284 4.58 52.75 -4.28
N LYS A 285 4.45 53.06 -2.98
CA LYS A 285 5.34 53.95 -2.25
C LYS A 285 6.26 53.21 -1.30
N PRO A 286 7.42 52.72 -1.73
CA PRO A 286 8.31 51.96 -0.89
C PRO A 286 8.99 52.90 0.13
N ILE A 287 9.08 52.41 1.39
CA ILE A 287 9.72 53.13 2.50
C ILE A 287 10.92 52.31 2.93
N TRP A 288 12.09 52.95 3.01
CA TRP A 288 13.26 52.28 3.54
C TRP A 288 13.03 51.86 4.99
N GLU A 289 13.18 50.57 5.29
CA GLU A 289 12.88 50.04 6.61
C GLU A 289 14.13 49.28 7.15
N GLU A 290 14.38 49.49 8.41
CA GLU A 290 15.49 48.84 9.08
C GLU A 290 14.98 47.63 9.88
N LYS A 291 15.75 46.52 9.84
CA LYS A 291 15.40 45.26 10.52
C LYS A 291 14.87 45.39 11.95
N TYR A 292 15.44 46.32 12.73
CA TYR A 292 15.04 46.50 14.14
C TYR A 292 13.64 47.10 14.32
N ARG A 293 13.01 47.56 13.26
CA ARG A 293 11.65 48.10 13.29
C ARG A 293 10.55 47.07 13.02
N LEU A 294 10.97 45.95 12.50
CA LEU A 294 10.04 44.86 12.23
C LEU A 294 9.46 44.25 13.52
N PRO A 295 8.33 43.55 13.45
CA PRO A 295 7.84 42.75 14.57
C PRO A 295 8.92 41.79 15.09
N LYS A 296 8.96 41.59 16.41
CA LYS A 296 10.00 40.73 17.03
C LYS A 296 10.06 39.34 16.44
N GLU A 297 8.91 38.75 16.18
CA GLU A 297 8.77 37.44 15.58
C GLU A 297 9.47 37.33 14.22
N VAL A 298 9.39 38.38 13.39
CA VAL A 298 10.10 38.46 12.11
C VAL A 298 11.61 38.68 12.33
N GLN A 299 11.98 39.53 13.33
CA GLN A 299 13.39 39.79 13.64
C GLN A 299 14.14 38.52 14.12
N GLU A 300 13.43 37.60 14.78
CA GLU A 300 13.97 36.36 15.33
C GLU A 300 14.13 35.26 14.28
N GLU A 301 13.50 35.40 13.11
CA GLU A 301 13.60 34.45 12.00
C GLU A 301 14.91 34.64 11.22
N SER A 302 15.94 33.90 11.62
CA SER A 302 17.29 34.00 10.99
C SER A 302 17.28 33.61 9.52
N ILE A 303 16.45 32.64 9.15
CA ILE A 303 16.33 32.14 7.77
C ILE A 303 15.81 33.23 6.83
N PHE A 304 14.90 34.06 7.32
CA PHE A 304 14.33 35.16 6.53
C PHE A 304 15.42 36.11 6.01
N PHE A 305 16.32 36.56 6.86
CA PHE A 305 17.41 37.49 6.51
C PHE A 305 18.63 36.83 5.87
N SER A 306 18.70 35.51 5.90
CA SER A 306 19.76 34.77 5.19
C SER A 306 19.33 34.35 3.78
N SER A 307 18.05 34.41 3.48
CA SER A 307 17.54 34.14 2.14
C SER A 307 17.85 35.27 1.17
N PRO A 308 18.17 34.99 -0.09
CA PRO A 308 18.39 36.03 -1.11
C PRO A 308 17.21 36.98 -1.29
N VAL A 309 16.00 36.47 -1.10
CA VAL A 309 14.74 37.23 -1.09
C VAL A 309 13.87 36.79 0.06
N GLY A 310 13.48 37.72 0.90
CA GLY A 310 12.50 37.58 1.98
C GLY A 310 11.39 38.61 1.84
N ILE A 311 10.14 38.17 1.89
CA ILE A 311 8.94 39.01 1.88
C ILE A 311 8.10 38.67 3.12
N ALA A 312 7.84 39.66 3.98
CA ALA A 312 6.99 39.48 5.16
C ALA A 312 5.69 40.25 4.97
N LEU A 313 4.57 39.56 5.02
CA LEU A 313 3.23 40.10 4.88
C LEU A 313 2.59 40.17 6.26
N ASN A 314 2.33 41.40 6.78
CA ASN A 314 1.54 41.56 8.00
C ASN A 314 0.06 41.57 7.63
N VAL A 315 -0.64 40.51 7.99
CA VAL A 315 -2.03 40.23 7.60
C VAL A 315 -2.96 40.08 8.81
N GLY A 316 -2.40 40.05 10.00
CA GLY A 316 -3.14 39.86 11.25
C GLY A 316 -3.51 38.41 11.57
N VAL A 317 -3.81 38.12 12.84
CA VAL A 317 -4.04 36.78 13.38
C VAL A 317 -5.15 36.00 12.67
N GLU A 318 -6.25 36.67 12.36
CA GLU A 318 -7.43 36.06 11.75
C GLU A 318 -7.10 35.51 10.34
N THR A 319 -6.37 36.31 9.56
CA THR A 319 -5.91 35.90 8.23
C THR A 319 -4.86 34.77 8.29
N ILE A 320 -3.96 34.82 9.26
CA ILE A 320 -3.00 33.71 9.48
C ILE A 320 -3.73 32.39 9.75
N ASN A 321 -4.73 32.38 10.62
CA ASN A 321 -5.55 31.19 10.88
C ASN A 321 -6.26 30.65 9.62
N LYS A 322 -6.59 31.55 8.68
CA LYS A 322 -7.14 31.17 7.37
C LYS A 322 -6.05 30.56 6.49
N TYR A 323 -4.86 31.17 6.46
CA TYR A 323 -3.72 30.67 5.67
C TYR A 323 -3.20 29.31 6.13
N ASP A 324 -3.19 29.06 7.45
CA ASP A 324 -2.83 27.76 8.03
C ASP A 324 -3.75 26.62 7.60
N LYS A 325 -4.92 26.91 7.05
CA LYS A 325 -5.83 25.93 6.46
C LYS A 325 -5.72 25.88 4.94
N ILE A 326 -5.62 27.02 4.29
CA ILE A 326 -5.64 27.14 2.84
C ILE A 326 -4.30 26.63 2.24
N ILE A 327 -3.17 27.03 2.79
CA ILE A 327 -1.87 26.67 2.24
C ILE A 327 -1.63 25.16 2.30
N PRO A 328 -1.91 24.42 3.40
CA PRO A 328 -1.86 22.98 3.41
C PRO A 328 -2.72 22.31 2.34
N ASN A 329 -3.97 22.79 2.16
CA ASN A 329 -4.86 22.25 1.14
C ASN A 329 -4.30 22.44 -0.28
N LEU A 330 -3.75 23.62 -0.55
CA LEU A 330 -3.10 23.94 -1.82
C LEU A 330 -1.88 23.01 -2.06
N LEU A 331 -1.06 22.79 -1.05
CA LEU A 331 0.14 21.95 -1.13
C LEU A 331 -0.17 20.45 -1.11
N SER A 332 -1.38 20.05 -0.71
CA SER A 332 -1.82 18.65 -0.81
C SER A 332 -2.04 18.20 -2.26
N GLU A 333 -2.25 19.16 -3.18
CA GLU A 333 -2.35 18.92 -4.62
C GLU A 333 -1.10 19.41 -5.36
N PRO A 334 0.02 18.70 -5.31
CA PRO A 334 1.33 19.22 -5.74
C PRO A 334 1.45 19.46 -7.24
N ARG A 335 0.47 19.08 -8.05
CA ARG A 335 0.47 19.21 -9.52
C ARG A 335 0.67 20.63 -10.00
N PHE A 336 0.27 21.65 -9.21
CA PHE A 336 0.46 23.05 -9.60
C PHE A 336 1.95 23.41 -9.80
N ALA A 337 2.86 22.69 -9.11
CA ALA A 337 4.30 22.90 -9.22
C ALA A 337 4.91 22.27 -10.48
N LEU A 338 4.16 21.45 -11.22
CA LEU A 338 4.68 20.65 -12.34
C LEU A 338 5.31 21.51 -13.43
N PHE A 339 4.64 22.60 -13.80
CA PHE A 339 5.08 23.49 -14.89
C PHE A 339 5.90 24.70 -14.42
N LEU A 340 6.15 24.84 -13.13
CA LEU A 340 7.17 25.75 -12.64
C LEU A 340 8.53 25.27 -13.15
N ARG A 341 9.28 26.14 -13.79
CA ARG A 341 10.52 25.75 -14.51
C ARG A 341 11.70 25.58 -13.59
N ASN A 342 11.85 26.54 -12.68
CA ASN A 342 13.03 26.69 -11.85
C ASN A 342 12.79 26.41 -10.36
N VAL A 343 11.54 26.36 -9.90
CA VAL A 343 11.23 26.00 -8.51
C VAL A 343 11.38 24.49 -8.31
N GLY A 344 12.31 24.10 -7.43
CA GLY A 344 12.60 22.71 -7.11
C GLY A 344 12.06 22.25 -5.76
N ARG A 345 11.82 23.19 -4.82
CA ARG A 345 11.32 22.87 -3.49
C ARG A 345 10.40 23.96 -3.00
N ILE A 346 9.25 23.54 -2.44
CA ILE A 346 8.31 24.44 -1.75
C ILE A 346 8.08 23.86 -0.36
N ARG A 347 8.42 24.63 0.68
CA ARG A 347 8.25 24.26 2.07
C ARG A 347 7.26 25.23 2.73
N PHE A 348 6.29 24.71 3.42
CA PHE A 348 5.41 25.47 4.31
C PHE A 348 5.59 25.01 5.75
N GLU A 349 5.70 25.96 6.67
CA GLU A 349 5.76 25.73 8.11
C GLU A 349 4.69 26.61 8.78
N ASN A 350 3.72 25.95 9.43
CA ASN A 350 2.66 26.67 10.11
C ASN A 350 3.11 27.18 11.49
N ILE A 351 2.26 27.97 12.14
CA ILE A 351 2.52 28.55 13.47
C ILE A 351 2.77 27.48 14.55
N ASN A 352 2.28 26.26 14.38
CA ASN A 352 2.47 25.15 15.32
C ASN A 352 3.77 24.38 15.07
N GLY A 353 4.47 24.69 13.98
CA GLY A 353 5.69 23.98 13.57
C GLY A 353 5.41 22.75 12.68
N ASP A 354 4.18 22.54 12.22
CA ASP A 354 3.88 21.51 11.24
C ASP A 354 4.46 21.88 9.88
N VAL A 355 5.07 20.94 9.21
CA VAL A 355 5.76 21.17 7.95
C VAL A 355 5.14 20.34 6.83
N ILE A 356 4.84 21.03 5.72
CA ILE A 356 4.49 20.41 4.45
C ILE A 356 5.54 20.82 3.42
N GLU A 357 5.99 19.85 2.65
CA GLU A 357 7.06 20.08 1.68
C GLU A 357 6.73 19.41 0.35
N ILE A 358 6.96 20.16 -0.73
CA ILE A 358 6.93 19.66 -2.09
C ILE A 358 8.37 19.72 -2.63
N GLU A 359 8.87 18.59 -3.07
CA GLU A 359 10.15 18.49 -3.78
C GLU A 359 9.90 18.09 -5.23
N LYS A 360 10.55 18.79 -6.13
CA LYS A 360 10.52 18.52 -7.56
C LYS A 360 11.92 18.15 -8.03
N SER A 361 12.04 17.03 -8.70
CA SER A 361 13.27 16.60 -9.37
C SER A 361 13.00 16.27 -10.82
N ILE A 362 13.97 16.54 -11.67
CA ILE A 362 13.87 16.32 -13.10
C ILE A 362 14.97 15.33 -13.49
N LEU A 363 14.57 14.23 -14.11
CA LEU A 363 15.46 13.22 -14.66
C LEU A 363 15.05 12.95 -16.09
N ASP A 364 15.85 13.41 -17.03
CA ASP A 364 15.52 13.42 -18.47
C ASP A 364 14.15 14.08 -18.73
N ASN A 365 13.17 13.34 -19.23
CA ASN A 365 11.82 13.82 -19.52
C ASN A 365 10.81 13.53 -18.40
N ILE A 366 11.27 13.00 -17.27
CA ILE A 366 10.40 12.67 -16.13
C ILE A 366 10.59 13.72 -15.05
N VAL A 367 9.48 14.32 -14.65
CA VAL A 367 9.40 15.20 -13.49
C VAL A 367 8.77 14.41 -12.34
N ARG A 368 9.52 14.24 -11.28
CA ARG A 368 9.05 13.66 -10.04
C ARG A 368 8.68 14.76 -9.07
N ILE A 369 7.46 14.69 -8.56
CA ILE A 369 6.97 15.58 -7.51
C ILE A 369 6.70 14.71 -6.28
N LYS A 370 7.31 15.10 -5.17
CA LYS A 370 7.12 14.46 -3.88
C LYS A 370 6.50 15.46 -2.91
N SER A 371 5.37 15.12 -2.30
CA SER A 371 4.73 15.89 -1.24
C SER A 371 4.48 14.95 -0.07
N ASN A 372 5.16 15.16 1.06
CA ASN A 372 5.05 14.32 2.27
C ASN A 372 4.96 12.81 1.96
N GLU A 373 3.73 12.27 1.83
CA GLU A 373 3.46 10.85 1.58
C GLU A 373 3.19 10.52 0.10
N ILE A 374 2.96 11.53 -0.74
CA ILE A 374 2.59 11.35 -2.15
C ILE A 374 3.82 11.56 -3.03
N THR A 375 4.08 10.58 -3.89
CA THR A 375 5.09 10.73 -4.96
C THR A 375 4.41 10.50 -6.30
N GLU A 376 4.52 11.45 -7.19
CA GLU A 376 4.00 11.38 -8.55
C GLU A 376 5.11 11.58 -9.57
N ASP A 377 5.13 10.70 -10.56
CA ASP A 377 6.03 10.80 -11.71
C ASP A 377 5.24 11.24 -12.94
N TRP A 378 5.78 12.24 -13.63
CA TRP A 378 5.14 12.86 -14.79
C TRP A 378 6.10 12.89 -15.97
N LEU A 379 5.68 12.32 -17.10
CA LEU A 379 6.41 12.42 -18.35
C LEU A 379 6.05 13.73 -19.04
N ILE A 380 7.04 14.57 -19.27
CA ILE A 380 6.83 15.90 -19.86
C ILE A 380 7.41 15.95 -21.26
N LYS A 381 6.66 16.56 -22.19
CA LYS A 381 7.09 16.82 -23.55
C LYS A 381 6.78 18.26 -23.95
N ASP A 382 7.82 18.96 -24.35
CA ASP A 382 7.73 20.31 -24.90
C ASP A 382 7.66 20.30 -26.44
N TYR A 383 6.72 21.06 -26.99
CA TYR A 383 6.61 21.35 -28.41
C TYR A 383 6.73 22.85 -28.64
N ILE A 384 7.56 23.21 -29.59
CA ILE A 384 7.68 24.59 -30.08
C ILE A 384 6.98 24.63 -31.43
N ILE A 385 5.90 25.41 -31.51
CA ILE A 385 5.12 25.60 -32.73
C ILE A 385 5.40 26.97 -33.36
N ASP A 386 5.56 27.00 -34.66
CA ASP A 386 5.67 28.23 -35.42
C ASP A 386 4.28 28.86 -35.63
N ILE A 387 4.18 30.17 -35.45
CA ILE A 387 2.92 30.90 -35.62
C ILE A 387 2.84 31.36 -37.08
N PRO A 388 1.84 30.88 -37.87
CA PRO A 388 1.72 31.27 -39.27
C PRO A 388 1.50 32.78 -39.43
N THR A 389 1.99 33.34 -40.51
CA THR A 389 1.86 34.80 -40.80
C THR A 389 0.42 35.28 -40.79
N GLU A 390 -0.48 34.46 -41.34
CA GLU A 390 -1.94 34.75 -41.33
C GLU A 390 -2.53 34.85 -39.92
N THR A 391 -2.09 33.96 -39.05
CA THR A 391 -2.49 33.99 -37.61
C THR A 391 -1.91 35.21 -36.90
N GLN A 392 -0.65 35.57 -37.17
CA GLN A 392 -0.03 36.79 -36.61
C GLN A 392 -0.76 38.07 -37.06
N GLU A 393 -1.14 38.17 -38.32
CA GLU A 393 -1.91 39.29 -38.85
C GLU A 393 -3.29 39.41 -38.19
N ALA A 394 -3.97 38.29 -38.02
CA ALA A 394 -5.24 38.23 -37.33
C ALA A 394 -5.13 38.66 -35.86
N LEU A 395 -4.07 38.21 -35.16
CA LEU A 395 -3.79 38.56 -33.76
C LEU A 395 -3.50 40.04 -33.57
N ARG A 396 -2.86 40.72 -34.54
CA ARG A 396 -2.61 42.18 -34.46
C ARG A 396 -3.88 43.01 -34.34
N ASN A 397 -4.96 42.56 -34.93
CA ASN A 397 -6.28 43.22 -34.92
C ASN A 397 -7.12 42.91 -33.68
N GLU A 398 -6.71 41.91 -32.86
CA GLU A 398 -7.41 41.51 -31.63
C GLU A 398 -7.06 42.43 -30.47
N THR A 399 -8.06 43.00 -29.80
CA THR A 399 -7.85 43.95 -28.68
C THR A 399 -7.45 43.24 -27.38
N LEU A 400 -7.91 42.02 -27.17
CA LEU A 400 -7.65 41.23 -25.94
C LEU A 400 -6.30 40.54 -25.92
N VAL A 401 -5.61 40.46 -27.07
CA VAL A 401 -4.32 39.76 -27.20
C VAL A 401 -3.19 40.65 -26.71
N PRO A 402 -2.36 40.20 -25.76
CA PRO A 402 -1.20 40.97 -25.32
C PRO A 402 -0.21 41.26 -26.41
N LYS A 403 0.49 42.39 -26.33
CA LYS A 403 1.50 42.82 -27.31
C LYS A 403 2.57 41.75 -27.54
N LYS A 404 3.00 41.06 -26.47
CA LYS A 404 3.98 39.95 -26.54
C LYS A 404 3.53 38.85 -27.52
N LEU A 405 2.27 38.40 -27.44
CA LEU A 405 1.74 37.37 -28.31
C LEU A 405 1.50 37.86 -29.74
N LYS A 406 1.20 39.15 -29.93
CA LYS A 406 1.08 39.77 -31.28
C LYS A 406 2.42 39.83 -32.03
N GLU A 407 3.52 39.87 -31.30
CA GLU A 407 4.88 39.94 -31.84
C GLU A 407 5.60 38.60 -31.86
N ALA A 408 5.02 37.56 -31.20
CA ALA A 408 5.61 36.23 -31.14
C ALA A 408 5.56 35.53 -32.50
N THR A 409 6.66 34.90 -32.85
CA THR A 409 6.76 34.03 -34.03
C THR A 409 6.66 32.55 -33.70
N LYS A 410 6.83 32.21 -32.42
CA LYS A 410 6.75 30.84 -31.89
C LYS A 410 5.98 30.84 -30.60
N SER A 411 5.38 29.71 -30.32
CA SER A 411 4.76 29.44 -29.02
C SER A 411 5.12 28.04 -28.55
N LYS A 412 5.02 27.82 -27.22
CA LYS A 412 5.33 26.55 -26.57
C LYS A 412 4.06 25.89 -26.07
N ILE A 413 3.91 24.59 -26.37
CA ILE A 413 2.89 23.73 -25.80
C ILE A 413 3.62 22.60 -25.05
N THR A 414 3.26 22.36 -23.80
CA THR A 414 3.82 21.31 -22.98
C THR A 414 2.75 20.32 -22.59
N PHE A 415 3.00 19.04 -22.82
CA PHE A 415 2.15 17.94 -22.35
C PHE A 415 2.77 17.25 -21.15
N ALA A 416 1.92 16.79 -20.21
CA ALA A 416 2.37 16.01 -19.08
C ALA A 416 1.44 14.82 -18.82
N ALA A 417 1.97 13.60 -18.86
CA ALA A 417 1.27 12.36 -18.57
C ALA A 417 1.75 11.77 -17.25
N LYS A 418 0.83 11.28 -16.44
CA LYS A 418 1.15 10.63 -15.18
C LYS A 418 1.68 9.22 -15.43
N ILE A 419 2.74 8.86 -14.70
CA ILE A 419 3.34 7.51 -14.73
C ILE A 419 3.13 6.85 -13.37
N VAL A 420 2.69 5.59 -13.39
CA VAL A 420 2.59 4.73 -12.22
C VAL A 420 3.19 3.38 -12.58
N ASN A 421 4.19 2.94 -11.82
CA ASN A 421 4.88 1.65 -12.04
C ASN A 421 5.41 1.47 -13.47
N GLY A 422 5.84 2.54 -14.12
CA GLY A 422 6.34 2.52 -15.50
C GLY A 422 5.28 2.58 -16.60
N ASN A 423 3.99 2.61 -16.24
CA ASN A 423 2.87 2.70 -17.17
C ASN A 423 2.27 4.12 -17.16
N ILE A 424 1.78 4.56 -18.30
CA ILE A 424 1.00 5.80 -18.39
C ILE A 424 -0.42 5.53 -17.89
N VAL A 425 -0.92 6.41 -17.02
CA VAL A 425 -2.27 6.33 -16.48
C VAL A 425 -3.07 7.60 -16.76
N PRO A 426 -4.38 7.49 -17.03
CA PRO A 426 -5.21 8.64 -17.33
C PRO A 426 -5.42 9.54 -16.12
N VAL A 427 -5.41 10.85 -16.32
CA VAL A 427 -5.80 11.88 -15.36
C VAL A 427 -7.25 12.26 -15.62
N ASN A 428 -8.16 11.98 -14.67
CA ASN A 428 -9.59 12.23 -14.87
C ASN A 428 -10.03 13.65 -14.52
N ASP A 429 -9.23 14.34 -13.73
CA ASP A 429 -9.43 15.71 -13.23
C ASP A 429 -8.40 16.68 -13.87
N ALA A 430 -8.08 16.46 -15.14
CA ALA A 430 -7.12 17.29 -15.85
C ALA A 430 -7.69 18.68 -16.14
N VAL A 431 -6.95 19.70 -15.71
CA VAL A 431 -7.23 21.11 -16.02
C VAL A 431 -6.18 21.67 -16.99
N LEU A 432 -6.50 22.75 -17.67
CA LEU A 432 -5.54 23.48 -18.48
C LEU A 432 -4.63 24.32 -17.59
N PHE A 433 -3.38 24.47 -18.01
CA PHE A 433 -2.38 25.29 -17.34
C PHE A 433 -1.94 26.46 -18.24
N THR A 434 -1.77 27.58 -17.58
CA THR A 434 -1.02 28.72 -18.13
C THR A 434 0.15 29.00 -17.17
N TYR A 435 1.07 28.03 -17.11
CA TYR A 435 2.10 27.78 -16.08
C TYR A 435 1.52 27.38 -14.71
N LEU A 436 0.44 27.98 -14.30
CA LEU A 436 -0.35 27.64 -13.12
C LEU A 436 -1.70 27.05 -13.55
N PRO A 437 -2.34 26.26 -12.71
CA PRO A 437 -3.61 25.64 -13.05
C PRO A 437 -4.69 26.72 -13.27
N THR A 438 -5.56 26.48 -14.25
CA THR A 438 -6.82 27.17 -14.42
C THR A 438 -7.95 26.34 -13.79
N LYS A 439 -9.19 26.84 -13.81
CA LYS A 439 -10.38 26.04 -13.44
C LYS A 439 -11.06 25.38 -14.64
N VAL A 440 -10.37 25.29 -15.78
CA VAL A 440 -10.92 24.78 -17.03
C VAL A 440 -10.62 23.28 -17.10
N ASP A 441 -11.67 22.47 -16.87
CA ASP A 441 -11.66 21.01 -16.88
C ASP A 441 -12.69 20.39 -17.86
N ASP A 442 -13.39 21.23 -18.59
CA ASP A 442 -14.54 20.86 -19.45
C ASP A 442 -14.17 20.17 -20.77
N PHE A 443 -12.88 20.00 -21.04
CA PHE A 443 -12.41 19.33 -22.27
C PHE A 443 -12.20 17.81 -22.13
N GLY A 444 -12.18 17.27 -20.93
CA GLY A 444 -12.05 15.84 -20.65
C GLY A 444 -10.71 15.21 -21.07
N PHE A 445 -9.65 16.01 -21.22
CA PHE A 445 -8.30 15.48 -21.48
C PHE A 445 -7.85 14.54 -20.39
N LYS A 446 -7.07 13.54 -20.77
CA LYS A 446 -6.54 12.53 -19.82
C LYS A 446 -5.08 12.77 -19.42
N PHE A 447 -4.58 13.95 -19.70
CA PHE A 447 -3.24 14.46 -19.42
C PHE A 447 -3.30 15.96 -19.20
N LEU A 448 -2.26 16.53 -18.63
CA LEU A 448 -2.20 17.97 -18.40
C LEU A 448 -1.58 18.69 -19.60
N ILE A 449 -2.11 19.87 -19.88
CA ILE A 449 -1.66 20.72 -20.98
C ILE A 449 -1.29 22.08 -20.43
N ASN A 450 -0.06 22.52 -20.71
CA ASN A 450 0.40 23.86 -20.40
C ASN A 450 0.73 24.62 -21.70
N ALA A 451 0.12 25.79 -21.88
CA ALA A 451 0.41 26.71 -22.98
C ALA A 451 0.02 28.15 -22.60
N ASP A 452 0.40 29.11 -23.43
CA ASP A 452 0.07 30.53 -23.26
C ASP A 452 -1.42 30.81 -23.62
N PHE A 453 -2.37 30.06 -23.00
CA PHE A 453 -3.79 30.29 -23.24
C PHE A 453 -4.21 31.70 -22.84
N LEU A 454 -5.04 32.34 -23.64
CA LEU A 454 -5.69 33.59 -23.27
C LEU A 454 -6.83 33.29 -22.32
N THR A 455 -6.63 33.65 -21.07
CA THR A 455 -7.60 33.46 -19.98
C THR A 455 -8.33 34.76 -19.66
N THR A 456 -9.46 34.65 -18.97
CA THR A 456 -10.08 35.78 -18.26
C THR A 456 -9.08 36.41 -17.26
N ALA A 457 -9.39 37.56 -16.75
CA ALA A 457 -8.54 38.25 -15.78
C ALA A 457 -8.35 37.43 -14.49
N SER A 458 -9.38 36.67 -14.08
CA SER A 458 -9.34 35.76 -12.93
C SER A 458 -8.59 34.43 -13.22
N ARG A 459 -8.19 34.13 -14.43
CA ARG A 459 -7.64 32.83 -14.91
C ARG A 459 -8.56 31.63 -14.69
N GLU A 460 -9.82 31.83 -14.31
CA GLU A 460 -10.78 30.75 -14.07
C GLU A 460 -11.31 30.14 -15.36
N SER A 461 -11.32 30.91 -16.45
CA SER A 461 -11.81 30.48 -17.77
C SER A 461 -10.88 30.97 -18.88
N ILE A 462 -11.07 30.41 -20.07
CA ILE A 462 -10.35 30.82 -21.27
C ILE A 462 -11.30 31.49 -22.26
N HIS A 463 -10.75 32.27 -23.19
CA HIS A 463 -11.55 32.90 -24.24
C HIS A 463 -11.83 31.92 -25.38
N TYR A 464 -12.99 31.24 -25.37
CA TYR A 464 -13.36 30.16 -26.29
C TYR A 464 -13.35 30.56 -27.76
N LYS A 465 -13.73 31.77 -28.11
CA LYS A 465 -13.84 32.23 -29.49
C LYS A 465 -12.59 32.93 -30.02
N ASN A 466 -11.59 33.11 -29.19
CA ASN A 466 -10.38 33.83 -29.57
C ASN A 466 -9.51 33.02 -30.52
N ILE A 467 -8.99 33.67 -31.59
CA ILE A 467 -8.20 33.03 -32.66
C ILE A 467 -6.94 32.37 -32.08
N TRP A 468 -6.31 32.98 -31.05
CA TRP A 468 -5.13 32.41 -30.42
C TRP A 468 -5.40 31.06 -29.77
N ASN A 469 -6.46 30.98 -28.93
CA ASN A 469 -6.80 29.71 -28.29
C ASN A 469 -7.24 28.65 -29.30
N ARG A 470 -7.95 29.03 -30.34
CA ARG A 470 -8.31 28.14 -31.46
C ARG A 470 -7.07 27.58 -32.16
N PHE A 471 -6.07 28.45 -32.45
CA PHE A 471 -4.80 28.03 -33.04
C PHE A 471 -4.06 27.03 -32.13
N LEU A 472 -4.02 27.27 -30.82
CA LEU A 472 -3.41 26.32 -29.86
C LEU A 472 -4.14 24.97 -29.87
N PHE A 473 -5.47 24.95 -29.79
CA PHE A 473 -6.24 23.71 -29.75
C PHE A 473 -6.12 22.89 -31.03
N SER A 474 -6.11 23.52 -32.19
CA SER A 474 -5.83 22.82 -33.44
C SER A 474 -4.45 22.16 -33.47
N ASN A 475 -3.42 22.83 -32.95
CA ASN A 475 -2.09 22.23 -32.84
C ASN A 475 -2.05 21.09 -31.82
N ILE A 476 -2.72 21.25 -30.65
CA ILE A 476 -2.80 20.22 -29.60
C ILE A 476 -3.35 18.91 -30.19
N GLY A 477 -4.37 18.96 -31.09
CA GLY A 477 -4.94 17.76 -31.71
C GLY A 477 -3.92 16.95 -32.52
N THR A 478 -3.11 17.63 -33.31
CA THR A 478 -2.05 16.98 -34.11
C THR A 478 -0.89 16.51 -33.25
N LEU A 479 -0.39 17.37 -32.35
CA LEU A 479 0.75 17.10 -31.48
C LEU A 479 0.47 15.96 -30.50
N LEU A 480 -0.77 15.75 -30.09
CA LEU A 480 -1.15 14.64 -29.22
C LEU A 480 -0.87 13.29 -29.86
N VAL A 481 -1.21 13.11 -31.14
CA VAL A 481 -0.96 11.85 -31.87
C VAL A 481 0.54 11.66 -32.10
N ASP A 482 1.25 12.72 -32.47
CA ASP A 482 2.71 12.71 -32.58
C ASP A 482 3.36 12.32 -31.26
N TRP A 483 2.92 12.92 -30.14
CA TRP A 483 3.43 12.58 -28.83
C TRP A 483 3.22 11.12 -28.46
N VAL A 484 1.99 10.62 -28.59
CA VAL A 484 1.66 9.22 -28.33
C VAL A 484 2.50 8.28 -29.17
N SER A 485 2.81 8.61 -30.43
CA SER A 485 3.71 7.82 -31.27
C SER A 485 5.12 7.70 -30.70
N THR A 486 5.57 8.67 -29.91
CA THR A 486 6.90 8.66 -29.24
C THR A 486 6.90 7.92 -27.91
N LEU A 487 5.73 7.57 -27.35
CA LEU A 487 5.58 6.96 -26.03
C LEU A 487 5.64 5.43 -26.04
N GLN A 488 6.30 4.84 -27.01
CA GLN A 488 6.30 3.39 -27.25
C GLN A 488 7.00 2.54 -26.18
N SER A 489 7.81 3.18 -25.33
CA SER A 489 8.46 2.51 -24.19
C SER A 489 7.55 2.38 -22.96
N TYR A 490 6.39 3.04 -22.98
CA TYR A 490 5.43 3.06 -21.88
C TYR A 490 4.15 2.35 -22.29
N CYS A 491 3.64 1.45 -21.45
CA CYS A 491 2.31 0.87 -21.61
C CYS A 491 1.22 1.89 -21.26
N GLY A 492 0.06 1.76 -21.86
CA GLY A 492 -1.10 2.60 -21.58
C GLY A 492 -1.09 3.98 -22.25
N SER A 493 -0.18 4.23 -23.19
CA SER A 493 -0.07 5.54 -23.87
C SER A 493 -1.35 5.94 -24.62
N LEU A 494 -2.11 4.98 -25.12
CA LEU A 494 -3.34 5.22 -25.88
C LEU A 494 -4.49 5.75 -25.00
N CYS A 495 -4.42 5.60 -23.68
CA CYS A 495 -5.42 6.17 -22.77
C CYS A 495 -5.45 7.72 -22.78
N LEU A 496 -4.39 8.35 -23.31
CA LEU A 496 -4.31 9.81 -23.46
C LEU A 496 -5.15 10.33 -24.61
N LEU A 497 -5.50 9.48 -25.59
CA LEU A 497 -6.27 9.86 -26.76
C LEU A 497 -7.77 9.97 -26.43
N PRO A 498 -8.53 10.83 -27.13
CA PRO A 498 -9.98 10.81 -27.07
C PRO A 498 -10.52 9.47 -27.59
N LEU A 499 -11.24 8.74 -26.74
CA LEU A 499 -11.77 7.40 -27.07
C LEU A 499 -13.24 7.44 -27.52
N GLN A 500 -13.94 8.54 -27.21
CA GLN A 500 -15.36 8.74 -27.55
C GLN A 500 -15.49 9.80 -28.64
N LYS A 501 -16.50 9.66 -29.47
CA LYS A 501 -16.85 10.68 -30.44
C LYS A 501 -17.34 11.93 -29.75
N TYR A 502 -16.89 13.08 -30.22
CA TYR A 502 -17.36 14.36 -29.67
C TYR A 502 -18.59 14.85 -30.43
N GLU A 503 -19.69 15.06 -29.70
CA GLU A 503 -20.97 15.54 -30.25
C GLU A 503 -21.35 16.95 -29.72
N GLY A 504 -20.41 17.61 -29.00
CA GLY A 504 -20.64 18.95 -28.43
C GLY A 504 -20.44 20.08 -29.45
N ASP A 505 -20.74 21.30 -29.03
CA ASP A 505 -20.65 22.54 -29.80
C ASP A 505 -19.49 23.48 -29.38
N ASN A 506 -18.60 23.04 -28.46
CA ASN A 506 -17.45 23.83 -28.04
C ASN A 506 -16.45 23.96 -29.19
N ILE A 507 -16.31 25.18 -29.69
CA ILE A 507 -15.51 25.49 -30.91
C ILE A 507 -14.02 25.12 -30.72
N LEU A 508 -13.46 25.29 -29.53
CA LEU A 508 -12.06 24.91 -29.28
C LEU A 508 -11.87 23.40 -29.36
N PHE A 509 -12.81 22.65 -28.81
CA PHE A 509 -12.73 21.20 -28.84
C PHE A 509 -13.02 20.66 -30.24
N LEU A 510 -13.87 21.33 -31.03
CA LEU A 510 -14.07 20.99 -32.44
C LEU A 510 -12.78 21.20 -33.23
N ASP A 511 -12.08 22.35 -33.07
CA ASP A 511 -10.80 22.60 -33.76
C ASP A 511 -9.74 21.55 -33.34
N PHE A 512 -9.70 21.17 -32.08
CA PHE A 512 -8.85 20.08 -31.60
C PHE A 512 -9.22 18.74 -32.22
N TYR A 513 -10.49 18.37 -32.18
CA TYR A 513 -10.97 17.06 -32.63
C TYR A 513 -10.81 16.87 -34.15
N ASP A 514 -11.05 17.90 -34.96
CA ASP A 514 -10.82 17.87 -36.40
C ASP A 514 -9.34 17.65 -36.75
N ALA A 515 -8.44 18.31 -36.01
CA ALA A 515 -7.01 18.12 -36.20
C ALA A 515 -6.56 16.72 -35.75
N PHE A 516 -7.09 16.24 -34.62
CA PHE A 516 -6.85 14.90 -34.10
C PHE A 516 -7.32 13.81 -35.07
N GLN A 517 -8.53 13.93 -35.66
CA GLN A 517 -9.06 12.96 -36.60
C GLN A 517 -8.17 12.85 -37.86
N LYS A 518 -7.64 13.96 -38.34
CA LYS A 518 -6.68 13.95 -39.45
C LYS A 518 -5.39 13.25 -39.05
N ALA A 519 -4.89 13.57 -37.86
CA ALA A 519 -3.64 12.99 -37.40
C ALA A 519 -3.70 11.46 -37.21
N ILE A 520 -4.77 10.90 -36.64
CA ILE A 520 -4.91 9.44 -36.49
C ILE A 520 -5.03 8.68 -37.84
N ALA A 521 -5.41 9.37 -38.91
CA ALA A 521 -5.43 8.77 -40.26
C ALA A 521 -4.02 8.73 -40.86
N ASP A 522 -3.17 9.70 -40.56
CA ASP A 522 -1.88 9.88 -41.19
C ASP A 522 -0.71 9.25 -40.41
N TYR A 523 -0.84 9.06 -39.07
CA TYR A 523 0.24 8.62 -38.21
C TYR A 523 0.21 7.12 -37.90
N GLU A 524 1.40 6.53 -37.79
CA GLU A 524 1.59 5.23 -37.15
C GLU A 524 1.88 5.49 -35.64
N PHE A 525 0.95 5.09 -34.76
CA PHE A 525 1.03 5.46 -33.34
C PHE A 525 0.64 4.35 -32.37
N ILE A 526 0.27 3.18 -32.86
CA ILE A 526 -0.11 2.04 -32.03
C ILE A 526 1.00 1.00 -32.07
N LYS A 527 1.53 0.65 -30.93
CA LYS A 527 2.52 -0.41 -30.80
C LYS A 527 1.86 -1.77 -30.82
N GLY A 528 2.19 -2.59 -31.80
CA GLY A 528 1.80 -3.99 -31.87
C GLY A 528 2.63 -4.86 -30.92
N HIS A 529 2.11 -6.01 -30.54
CA HIS A 529 2.76 -6.98 -29.65
C HIS A 529 4.12 -7.47 -30.16
N ASN A 530 4.39 -7.35 -31.45
CA ASN A 530 5.68 -7.66 -32.06
C ASN A 530 6.70 -6.50 -31.97
N GLY A 531 6.33 -5.40 -31.32
CA GLY A 531 7.15 -4.20 -31.16
C GLY A 531 7.09 -3.21 -32.33
N ALA A 532 6.37 -3.51 -33.44
CA ALA A 532 6.21 -2.58 -34.55
C ALA A 532 5.19 -1.49 -34.22
N ILE A 533 5.50 -0.25 -34.61
CA ILE A 533 4.54 0.86 -34.55
C ILE A 533 3.75 0.83 -35.87
N VAL A 534 2.45 0.82 -35.78
CA VAL A 534 1.56 0.63 -36.93
C VAL A 534 0.36 1.57 -36.89
N SER A 535 -0.28 1.73 -38.04
CA SER A 535 -1.54 2.46 -38.16
C SER A 535 -2.72 1.63 -37.61
N GLN A 536 -3.83 2.29 -37.31
CA GLN A 536 -5.05 1.65 -36.80
C GLN A 536 -5.59 0.51 -37.68
N GLU A 537 -5.38 0.55 -38.98
CA GLU A 537 -5.84 -0.48 -39.92
C GLU A 537 -5.16 -1.83 -39.73
N LYS A 538 -3.92 -1.84 -39.21
CA LYS A 538 -3.14 -3.04 -38.95
C LYS A 538 -3.37 -3.59 -37.56
N ILE A 539 -4.25 -3.01 -36.78
CA ILE A 539 -4.58 -3.46 -35.41
C ILE A 539 -5.87 -4.27 -35.42
N MET A 540 -5.93 -5.27 -34.58
CA MET A 540 -7.13 -5.97 -34.17
C MET A 540 -7.22 -6.03 -32.64
N ILE A 541 -8.44 -6.13 -32.12
CA ILE A 541 -8.73 -6.24 -30.69
C ILE A 541 -9.43 -7.57 -30.45
N ASP A 542 -8.90 -8.33 -29.52
CA ASP A 542 -9.53 -9.56 -29.06
C ASP A 542 -10.64 -9.27 -28.03
N ARG A 543 -11.90 -9.31 -28.50
CA ARG A 543 -13.06 -9.24 -27.60
C ARG A 543 -13.38 -10.56 -26.91
N SER A 544 -12.80 -11.66 -27.35
CA SER A 544 -13.00 -12.97 -26.76
C SER A 544 -12.16 -13.18 -25.49
N GLY A 545 -10.98 -12.58 -25.44
CA GLY A 545 -9.98 -12.73 -24.38
C GLY A 545 -9.09 -13.97 -24.53
N LEU A 546 -9.22 -14.73 -25.66
CA LEU A 546 -8.41 -15.93 -25.88
C LEU A 546 -6.92 -15.63 -26.03
N SER A 547 -6.56 -14.48 -26.60
CA SER A 547 -5.17 -14.07 -26.79
C SER A 547 -4.35 -14.03 -25.49
N LYS A 548 -5.01 -13.78 -24.33
CA LYS A 548 -4.38 -13.81 -23.00
C LYS A 548 -3.98 -15.22 -22.54
N ILE A 549 -4.60 -16.22 -23.13
CA ILE A 549 -4.38 -17.63 -22.77
C ILE A 549 -3.36 -18.27 -23.72
N ILE A 550 -3.57 -18.10 -25.05
CA ILE A 550 -2.73 -18.77 -26.07
C ILE A 550 -1.51 -17.95 -26.48
N GLY A 551 -1.44 -16.68 -26.04
CA GLY A 551 -0.43 -15.72 -26.47
C GLY A 551 -0.83 -14.93 -27.72
N LYS A 552 -0.34 -13.71 -27.79
CA LYS A 552 -0.71 -12.75 -28.88
C LYS A 552 -0.21 -13.21 -30.24
N ASP A 553 1.00 -13.79 -30.33
CA ASP A 553 1.57 -14.29 -31.58
C ASP A 553 0.74 -15.41 -32.20
N LEU A 554 0.41 -16.42 -31.41
CA LEU A 554 -0.38 -17.53 -31.86
C LEU A 554 -1.79 -17.09 -32.25
N PHE A 555 -2.41 -16.23 -31.43
CA PHE A 555 -3.73 -15.65 -31.73
C PHE A 555 -3.74 -14.96 -33.09
N CYS A 556 -2.78 -14.08 -33.33
CA CYS A 556 -2.67 -13.36 -34.59
C CYS A 556 -2.48 -14.32 -35.79
N SER A 557 -1.64 -15.34 -35.64
CA SER A 557 -1.39 -16.33 -36.67
C SER A 557 -2.66 -17.13 -37.08
N ILE A 558 -3.54 -17.38 -36.10
CA ILE A 558 -4.81 -18.11 -36.31
C ILE A 558 -5.90 -17.20 -36.91
N ILE A 559 -6.00 -15.98 -36.39
CA ILE A 559 -7.11 -15.07 -36.72
C ILE A 559 -6.82 -14.28 -37.98
N ASP A 560 -5.72 -13.53 -37.98
CA ASP A 560 -5.28 -12.73 -39.14
C ASP A 560 -3.80 -12.38 -38.99
N SER A 561 -2.93 -13.05 -39.70
CA SER A 561 -1.48 -12.88 -39.66
C SER A 561 -0.98 -11.51 -40.17
N THR A 562 -1.84 -10.72 -40.80
CA THR A 562 -1.52 -9.38 -41.31
C THR A 562 -1.78 -8.28 -40.31
N ARG A 563 -2.44 -8.59 -39.19
CA ARG A 563 -2.80 -7.66 -38.12
C ARG A 563 -2.14 -8.03 -36.82
N PHE A 564 -2.03 -7.04 -35.95
CA PHE A 564 -1.39 -7.18 -34.64
C PHE A 564 -2.37 -6.88 -33.53
N LEU A 565 -2.18 -7.50 -32.38
CA LEU A 565 -2.79 -7.05 -31.12
C LEU A 565 -1.96 -5.91 -30.53
N PRO A 566 -2.53 -4.99 -29.76
CA PRO A 566 -1.77 -4.00 -28.99
C PRO A 566 -0.74 -4.65 -28.07
N ASP A 567 0.38 -3.96 -27.84
CA ASP A 567 1.49 -4.50 -27.03
C ASP A 567 1.08 -4.67 -25.56
N SER A 568 0.45 -3.65 -24.97
CA SER A 568 -0.03 -3.69 -23.58
C SER A 568 -1.52 -3.99 -23.46
N ASP A 569 -1.90 -4.53 -22.30
CA ASP A 569 -3.31 -4.77 -21.98
C ASP A 569 -4.07 -3.45 -21.76
N GLU A 570 -3.40 -2.43 -21.20
CA GLU A 570 -3.95 -1.11 -20.99
C GLU A 570 -4.32 -0.44 -22.32
N ASP A 571 -3.45 -0.54 -23.32
CA ASP A 571 -3.72 -0.02 -24.66
C ASP A 571 -4.83 -0.81 -25.36
N GLU A 572 -4.87 -2.13 -25.19
CA GLU A 572 -5.95 -2.96 -25.71
C GLU A 572 -7.30 -2.57 -25.11
N ASP A 573 -7.38 -2.37 -23.81
CA ASP A 573 -8.61 -1.98 -23.10
C ASP A 573 -9.08 -0.58 -23.53
N ALA A 574 -8.15 0.37 -23.71
CA ALA A 574 -8.45 1.69 -24.23
C ALA A 574 -9.08 1.62 -25.64
N LEU A 575 -8.47 0.86 -26.53
CA LEU A 575 -8.97 0.71 -27.91
C LEU A 575 -10.25 -0.11 -27.98
N ARG A 576 -10.44 -1.10 -27.08
CA ARG A 576 -11.66 -1.92 -27.02
C ARG A 576 -12.93 -1.09 -26.77
N GLY A 577 -12.81 -0.08 -25.91
CA GLY A 577 -13.88 0.86 -25.57
C GLY A 577 -14.04 2.02 -26.54
N SER A 578 -13.13 2.17 -27.51
CA SER A 578 -13.14 3.34 -28.40
C SER A 578 -14.19 3.27 -29.50
N GLU A 579 -14.84 4.42 -29.73
CA GLU A 579 -15.74 4.68 -30.89
C GLU A 579 -15.06 5.47 -32.00
N VAL A 580 -13.87 5.99 -31.75
CA VAL A 580 -13.12 6.87 -32.64
C VAL A 580 -12.32 6.10 -33.69
N PHE A 581 -11.76 4.96 -33.30
CA PHE A 581 -10.89 4.16 -34.18
C PHE A 581 -11.69 3.13 -34.97
N GLU A 582 -12.35 3.59 -36.04
CA GLU A 582 -13.27 2.76 -36.85
C GLU A 582 -12.55 1.71 -37.69
N ALA A 583 -11.29 1.93 -38.06
CA ALA A 583 -10.51 1.00 -38.88
C ALA A 583 -9.96 -0.21 -38.13
N ILE A 584 -10.02 -0.21 -36.78
CA ILE A 584 -9.56 -1.32 -35.95
C ILE A 584 -10.53 -2.51 -36.06
N SER A 585 -10.00 -3.68 -36.39
CA SER A 585 -10.78 -4.93 -36.43
C SER A 585 -11.13 -5.42 -35.03
N LYS A 586 -12.41 -5.64 -34.74
CA LYS A 586 -12.92 -6.15 -33.45
C LYS A 586 -13.26 -7.65 -33.60
N VAL A 587 -12.39 -8.52 -33.07
CA VAL A 587 -12.52 -9.98 -33.19
C VAL A 587 -13.48 -10.50 -32.13
N THR A 588 -14.55 -11.15 -32.54
CA THR A 588 -15.58 -11.67 -31.63
C THR A 588 -15.33 -13.11 -31.24
N THR A 589 -15.94 -13.57 -30.14
CA THR A 589 -15.87 -14.95 -29.66
C THR A 589 -16.29 -15.96 -30.72
N ILE A 590 -17.34 -15.68 -31.49
CA ILE A 590 -17.80 -16.56 -32.59
C ILE A 590 -16.72 -16.73 -33.65
N SER A 591 -16.10 -15.61 -34.06
CA SER A 591 -15.02 -15.62 -35.02
C SER A 591 -13.84 -16.46 -34.55
N VAL A 592 -13.49 -16.36 -33.27
CA VAL A 592 -12.43 -17.14 -32.66
C VAL A 592 -12.77 -18.61 -32.63
N LEU A 593 -13.90 -18.99 -32.04
CA LEU A 593 -14.32 -20.39 -31.91
C LEU A 593 -14.42 -21.08 -33.30
N SER A 594 -14.86 -20.35 -34.34
CA SER A 594 -14.93 -20.87 -35.67
C SER A 594 -13.57 -21.13 -36.33
N LYS A 595 -12.49 -20.58 -35.84
CA LYS A 595 -11.15 -20.74 -36.39
C LYS A 595 -10.26 -21.67 -35.62
N ILE A 596 -10.53 -21.91 -34.30
CA ILE A 596 -9.67 -22.74 -33.45
C ILE A 596 -10.05 -24.22 -33.44
N TYR A 597 -11.31 -24.60 -33.77
CA TYR A 597 -11.82 -25.97 -33.55
C TYR A 597 -11.07 -27.05 -34.32
N ASP A 598 -10.49 -26.75 -35.48
CA ASP A 598 -9.71 -27.65 -36.33
C ASP A 598 -8.31 -27.12 -36.69
N ASN A 599 -7.86 -26.09 -35.97
CA ASN A 599 -6.59 -25.43 -36.27
C ASN A 599 -5.41 -26.22 -35.73
N SER A 600 -4.51 -26.67 -36.60
CA SER A 600 -3.35 -27.49 -36.23
C SER A 600 -2.35 -26.75 -35.32
N SER A 601 -2.15 -25.43 -35.48
CA SER A 601 -1.28 -24.65 -34.63
C SER A 601 -1.83 -24.51 -33.23
N PHE A 602 -3.14 -24.39 -33.08
CA PHE A 602 -3.84 -24.37 -31.81
C PHE A 602 -3.73 -25.72 -31.08
N LEU A 603 -3.95 -26.82 -31.79
CA LEU A 603 -3.83 -28.17 -31.23
C LEU A 603 -2.39 -28.48 -30.79
N ASN A 604 -1.39 -28.07 -31.58
CA ASN A 604 0.02 -28.23 -31.19
C ASN A 604 0.34 -27.42 -29.94
N TRP A 605 -0.11 -26.16 -29.86
CA TRP A 605 0.02 -25.35 -28.66
C TRP A 605 -0.61 -26.04 -27.44
N PHE A 606 -1.84 -26.56 -27.57
CA PHE A 606 -2.54 -27.25 -26.50
C PHE A 606 -1.76 -28.48 -25.99
N LYS A 607 -1.10 -29.24 -26.86
CA LYS A 607 -0.27 -30.38 -26.46
C LYS A 607 0.96 -29.97 -25.63
N GLU A 608 1.60 -28.88 -26.02
CA GLU A 608 2.87 -28.41 -25.45
C GLU A 608 2.75 -27.55 -24.18
N VAL A 609 1.63 -26.86 -23.99
CA VAL A 609 1.48 -25.94 -22.84
C VAL A 609 1.27 -26.66 -21.52
N THR A 610 1.56 -25.95 -20.43
CA THR A 610 1.39 -26.43 -19.06
C THR A 610 -0.06 -26.79 -18.74
N TYR A 611 -0.25 -27.65 -17.75
CA TYR A 611 -1.58 -28.01 -17.25
C TYR A 611 -2.40 -26.78 -16.85
N ASN A 612 -1.78 -25.81 -16.18
CA ASN A 612 -2.45 -24.57 -15.75
C ASN A 612 -3.00 -23.76 -16.94
N SER A 613 -2.23 -23.65 -18.01
CA SER A 613 -2.68 -22.95 -19.24
C SER A 613 -3.88 -23.66 -19.90
N LYS A 614 -3.92 -25.00 -19.84
CA LYS A 614 -5.05 -25.79 -20.33
C LYS A 614 -6.30 -25.55 -19.49
N CYS A 615 -6.16 -25.47 -18.16
CA CYS A 615 -7.26 -25.13 -17.26
C CYS A 615 -7.82 -23.74 -17.56
N LEU A 616 -6.96 -22.74 -17.79
CA LEU A 616 -7.40 -21.38 -18.17
C LEU A 616 -8.20 -21.40 -19.48
N LEU A 617 -7.81 -22.21 -20.45
CA LEU A 617 -8.61 -22.40 -21.68
C LEU A 617 -9.98 -23.01 -21.38
N PHE A 618 -10.04 -24.01 -20.51
CA PHE A 618 -11.28 -24.65 -20.12
C PHE A 618 -12.23 -23.69 -19.40
N ASP A 619 -11.70 -22.88 -18.48
CA ASP A 619 -12.46 -21.83 -17.79
C ASP A 619 -13.00 -20.81 -18.79
N TRP A 620 -12.17 -20.40 -19.75
CA TRP A 620 -12.59 -19.49 -20.81
C TRP A 620 -13.73 -20.07 -21.68
N LEU A 621 -13.64 -21.34 -22.09
CA LEU A 621 -14.71 -21.99 -22.88
C LEU A 621 -16.03 -21.99 -22.10
N VAL A 622 -15.98 -22.25 -20.80
CA VAL A 622 -17.15 -22.23 -19.91
C VAL A 622 -17.72 -20.82 -19.75
N GLU A 623 -16.87 -19.83 -19.56
CA GLU A 623 -17.27 -18.42 -19.43
C GLU A 623 -17.97 -17.91 -20.70
N LYS A 624 -17.50 -18.34 -21.87
CA LYS A 624 -18.06 -17.90 -23.16
C LYS A 624 -19.30 -18.68 -23.59
N GLU A 625 -19.79 -19.64 -22.81
CA GLU A 625 -20.99 -20.41 -23.13
C GLU A 625 -22.23 -19.52 -23.19
N ASN A 626 -22.93 -19.62 -24.26
CA ASN A 626 -24.29 -19.15 -24.47
C ASN A 626 -24.92 -19.91 -25.65
N ASP A 627 -26.21 -19.71 -25.92
CA ASP A 627 -26.94 -20.44 -26.96
C ASP A 627 -26.29 -20.34 -28.36
N LYS A 628 -25.63 -19.22 -28.68
CA LYS A 628 -24.95 -19.00 -29.95
C LYS A 628 -23.58 -19.68 -30.04
N HIS A 629 -22.88 -19.82 -28.93
CA HIS A 629 -21.51 -20.32 -28.88
C HIS A 629 -21.45 -21.83 -28.57
N ARG A 630 -22.49 -22.39 -27.91
CA ARG A 630 -22.48 -23.76 -27.40
C ARG A 630 -22.03 -24.81 -28.41
N ASN A 631 -22.62 -24.78 -29.60
CA ASN A 631 -22.27 -25.76 -30.63
C ASN A 631 -20.82 -25.66 -31.12
N LEU A 632 -20.26 -24.45 -31.17
CA LEU A 632 -18.85 -24.26 -31.50
C LEU A 632 -17.93 -24.70 -30.39
N ILE A 633 -18.30 -24.43 -29.14
CA ILE A 633 -17.53 -24.88 -27.96
C ILE A 633 -17.48 -26.42 -27.93
N ILE A 634 -18.59 -27.10 -28.15
CA ILE A 634 -18.65 -28.57 -28.24
C ILE A 634 -17.66 -29.04 -29.30
N LYS A 635 -17.65 -28.46 -30.52
CA LYS A 635 -16.70 -28.82 -31.57
C LYS A 635 -15.24 -28.62 -31.16
N VAL A 636 -14.93 -27.53 -30.44
CA VAL A 636 -13.58 -27.29 -29.92
C VAL A 636 -13.20 -28.40 -28.94
N VAL A 637 -14.08 -28.68 -27.97
CA VAL A 637 -13.85 -29.67 -26.92
C VAL A 637 -13.70 -31.07 -27.51
N GLU A 638 -14.50 -31.46 -28.50
CA GLU A 638 -14.43 -32.76 -29.20
C GLU A 638 -13.10 -33.01 -29.89
N ASN A 639 -12.39 -31.97 -30.29
CA ASN A 639 -11.08 -32.03 -30.94
C ASN A 639 -9.88 -31.87 -29.97
N LEU A 640 -10.11 -31.80 -28.65
CA LEU A 640 -9.04 -31.68 -27.67
C LEU A 640 -8.71 -33.02 -27.01
N PRO A 641 -7.44 -33.35 -26.72
CA PRO A 641 -7.08 -34.41 -25.80
C PRO A 641 -7.48 -33.97 -24.37
N LEU A 642 -8.32 -34.76 -23.68
CA LEU A 642 -8.98 -34.35 -22.43
C LEU A 642 -8.45 -35.04 -21.19
N TYR A 643 -7.81 -36.20 -21.35
CA TYR A 643 -7.38 -37.04 -20.26
C TYR A 643 -5.93 -36.75 -19.87
N CYS A 644 -5.73 -36.07 -18.74
CA CYS A 644 -4.39 -35.67 -18.31
C CYS A 644 -3.76 -36.70 -17.38
N PHE A 645 -2.63 -37.25 -17.83
CA PHE A 645 -1.77 -38.16 -17.07
C PHE A 645 -0.37 -37.57 -16.97
N ASP A 646 0.13 -37.30 -15.76
CA ASP A 646 1.45 -36.72 -15.53
C ASP A 646 1.73 -35.51 -16.44
N ASP A 647 0.78 -34.55 -16.45
CA ASP A 647 0.76 -33.33 -17.27
C ASP A 647 0.67 -33.58 -18.80
N ASN A 648 0.56 -34.81 -19.23
CA ASN A 648 0.35 -35.14 -20.62
C ASN A 648 -1.12 -35.42 -20.92
N PHE A 649 -1.70 -34.68 -21.83
CA PHE A 649 -3.09 -34.81 -22.24
C PHE A 649 -3.21 -35.82 -23.41
N LEU A 650 -4.02 -36.83 -23.23
CA LEU A 650 -4.28 -37.90 -24.19
C LEU A 650 -5.68 -37.85 -24.74
N PHE A 651 -5.87 -38.35 -25.95
CA PHE A 651 -7.19 -38.70 -26.47
C PHE A 651 -7.62 -40.05 -25.85
N LYS A 652 -8.94 -40.35 -25.95
CA LYS A 652 -9.53 -41.56 -25.37
C LYS A 652 -8.85 -42.86 -25.86
N ASP A 653 -8.52 -42.94 -27.11
CA ASP A 653 -7.89 -44.07 -27.78
C ASP A 653 -6.39 -44.24 -27.46
N GLU A 654 -5.79 -43.25 -26.86
CA GLU A 654 -4.37 -43.27 -26.43
C GLU A 654 -4.19 -43.78 -24.98
N ILE A 655 -5.29 -44.00 -24.22
CA ILE A 655 -5.24 -44.44 -22.81
C ILE A 655 -4.83 -45.92 -22.75
N SER A 656 -3.77 -46.23 -21.99
CA SER A 656 -3.28 -47.59 -21.78
C SER A 656 -4.01 -48.32 -20.63
N SER A 657 -3.88 -49.64 -20.55
CA SER A 657 -4.47 -50.45 -19.49
C SER A 657 -3.90 -50.20 -18.08
N THR A 658 -2.74 -49.54 -17.98
CA THR A 658 -2.13 -49.14 -16.71
C THR A 658 -2.55 -47.73 -16.26
N GLN A 659 -3.36 -47.10 -17.04
CA GLN A 659 -3.89 -45.74 -16.78
C GLN A 659 -5.39 -45.79 -16.43
N ILE A 660 -5.76 -45.05 -15.41
CA ILE A 660 -7.15 -44.99 -14.95
C ILE A 660 -7.67 -43.54 -15.04
N VAL A 661 -8.81 -43.39 -15.67
CA VAL A 661 -9.52 -42.08 -15.74
C VAL A 661 -10.25 -41.84 -14.42
N VAL A 662 -9.91 -40.76 -13.77
CA VAL A 662 -10.49 -40.39 -12.47
C VAL A 662 -11.75 -39.56 -12.67
N ARG A 663 -12.81 -39.95 -11.94
CA ARG A 663 -14.09 -39.24 -11.86
C ARG A 663 -14.47 -38.95 -10.41
N ASN A 664 -15.43 -38.05 -10.16
CA ASN A 664 -15.92 -37.72 -8.82
C ASN A 664 -16.30 -38.96 -8.00
N ALA A 665 -16.89 -39.95 -8.67
CA ALA A 665 -17.36 -41.20 -8.00
C ALA A 665 -16.22 -41.95 -7.27
N HIS A 666 -14.96 -41.79 -7.73
CA HIS A 666 -13.81 -42.50 -7.14
C HIS A 666 -12.57 -41.63 -6.99
N ALA A 667 -12.70 -40.30 -7.06
CA ALA A 667 -11.57 -39.37 -6.92
C ALA A 667 -10.82 -39.52 -5.59
N LYS A 668 -11.50 -39.89 -4.53
CA LYS A 668 -10.91 -40.18 -3.22
C LYS A 668 -9.96 -41.40 -3.22
N LEU A 669 -10.08 -42.29 -4.20
CA LEU A 669 -9.22 -43.48 -4.33
C LEU A 669 -7.90 -43.21 -5.06
N VAL A 670 -7.65 -42.01 -5.57
CA VAL A 670 -6.44 -41.67 -6.30
C VAL A 670 -5.15 -42.01 -5.54
N PRO A 671 -5.01 -41.73 -4.23
CA PRO A 671 -3.85 -42.14 -3.45
C PRO A 671 -3.61 -43.67 -3.50
N ILE A 672 -4.70 -44.44 -3.45
CA ILE A 672 -4.66 -45.91 -3.49
C ILE A 672 -4.24 -46.39 -4.87
N TYR A 673 -4.83 -45.83 -5.92
CA TYR A 673 -4.48 -46.18 -7.29
C TYR A 673 -2.97 -45.95 -7.57
N LYS A 674 -2.46 -44.81 -7.12
CA LYS A 674 -1.02 -44.48 -7.22
C LYS A 674 -0.15 -45.48 -6.43
N ALA A 675 -0.57 -45.83 -5.21
CA ALA A 675 0.16 -46.78 -4.36
C ALA A 675 0.23 -48.18 -4.95
N ILE A 676 -0.75 -48.57 -5.74
CA ILE A 676 -0.76 -49.89 -6.43
C ILE A 676 -0.18 -49.83 -7.85
N GLY A 677 0.42 -48.70 -8.25
CA GLY A 677 1.14 -48.56 -9.51
C GLY A 677 0.28 -48.18 -10.71
N LEU A 678 -0.95 -47.71 -10.50
CA LEU A 678 -1.80 -47.20 -11.56
C LEU A 678 -1.49 -45.70 -11.77
N ASN A 679 -1.36 -45.30 -13.01
CA ASN A 679 -1.27 -43.91 -13.36
C ASN A 679 -2.67 -43.33 -13.44
N CYS A 680 -2.92 -42.27 -12.70
CA CYS A 680 -4.24 -41.65 -12.56
C CYS A 680 -4.33 -40.39 -13.40
N SER A 681 -5.41 -40.21 -14.11
CA SER A 681 -5.71 -38.93 -14.73
C SER A 681 -6.09 -37.91 -13.65
N ASN A 682 -6.13 -36.63 -14.04
CA ASN A 682 -6.86 -35.65 -13.27
C ASN A 682 -8.33 -36.04 -13.17
N ASN A 683 -9.00 -35.57 -12.14
CA ASN A 683 -10.46 -35.76 -12.03
C ASN A 683 -11.15 -35.00 -13.16
N ILE A 684 -11.65 -35.72 -14.14
CA ILE A 684 -12.25 -35.13 -15.34
C ILE A 684 -13.58 -34.42 -15.04
N ASP A 685 -14.31 -34.82 -13.99
CA ASP A 685 -15.55 -34.18 -13.58
C ASP A 685 -15.31 -32.80 -12.93
N GLU A 686 -14.11 -32.54 -12.43
CA GLU A 686 -13.67 -31.24 -11.90
C GLU A 686 -13.22 -30.30 -13.01
N LEU A 687 -13.02 -30.79 -14.22
CA LEU A 687 -12.69 -29.92 -15.32
C LEU A 687 -13.87 -28.99 -15.65
N PRO A 688 -13.65 -27.69 -15.77
CA PRO A 688 -14.74 -26.75 -16.04
C PRO A 688 -15.58 -27.10 -17.26
N ILE A 689 -14.96 -27.76 -18.24
CA ILE A 689 -15.59 -28.19 -19.49
C ILE A 689 -16.37 -29.50 -19.41
N ALA A 690 -16.44 -30.14 -18.26
CA ALA A 690 -17.13 -31.43 -18.09
C ALA A 690 -18.58 -31.43 -18.60
N LYS A 691 -19.27 -30.30 -18.49
CA LYS A 691 -20.67 -30.14 -18.98
C LYS A 691 -20.84 -30.21 -20.51
N PHE A 692 -19.72 -30.17 -21.26
CA PHE A 692 -19.72 -30.29 -22.73
C PHE A 692 -19.38 -31.70 -23.21
N TYR A 693 -19.07 -32.62 -22.30
CA TYR A 693 -18.76 -34.01 -22.61
C TYR A 693 -20.05 -34.81 -22.74
N SER A 694 -20.56 -35.06 -23.90
CA SER A 694 -21.81 -35.85 -24.02
C SER A 694 -21.58 -37.34 -24.28
N GLU A 695 -20.51 -37.77 -24.95
CA GLU A 695 -20.38 -39.18 -25.37
C GLU A 695 -18.98 -39.77 -25.35
N GLN A 696 -17.96 -38.96 -25.07
CA GLN A 696 -16.56 -39.45 -25.16
C GLN A 696 -15.97 -39.96 -23.85
N ILE A 697 -16.73 -39.91 -22.78
CA ILE A 697 -16.20 -40.22 -21.45
C ILE A 697 -16.20 -41.71 -21.23
N VAL A 698 -15.07 -42.25 -20.78
CA VAL A 698 -15.00 -43.65 -20.26
C VAL A 698 -15.91 -43.74 -19.05
N GLU A 699 -16.98 -44.51 -19.12
CA GLU A 699 -17.80 -44.83 -17.94
C GLU A 699 -16.93 -45.54 -16.92
N SER A 700 -16.69 -44.93 -15.80
CA SER A 700 -16.16 -45.60 -14.63
C SER A 700 -17.36 -46.00 -13.74
N SER A 701 -17.92 -47.18 -14.00
CA SER A 701 -18.89 -47.75 -13.09
C SER A 701 -18.21 -48.21 -11.81
N ILE A 702 -18.97 -48.34 -10.75
CA ILE A 702 -18.47 -48.95 -9.49
C ILE A 702 -17.88 -50.34 -9.77
N GLU A 703 -18.45 -51.08 -10.67
CA GLU A 703 -17.97 -52.36 -11.15
C GLU A 703 -16.57 -52.25 -11.81
N TYR A 704 -16.35 -51.22 -12.61
CA TYR A 704 -15.07 -50.93 -13.20
C TYR A 704 -14.00 -50.69 -12.13
N THR A 705 -14.33 -49.92 -11.11
CA THR A 705 -13.44 -49.65 -9.98
C THR A 705 -13.09 -50.90 -9.20
N PHE A 706 -14.07 -51.73 -8.83
CA PHE A 706 -13.84 -52.97 -8.12
C PHE A 706 -13.01 -53.96 -8.98
N LYS A 707 -13.25 -54.03 -10.28
CA LYS A 707 -12.47 -54.87 -11.18
C LYS A 707 -11.02 -54.40 -11.21
N HIS A 708 -10.76 -53.14 -11.35
CA HIS A 708 -9.38 -52.61 -11.34
C HIS A 708 -8.67 -52.81 -10.02
N LEU A 709 -9.35 -52.75 -8.89
CA LEU A 709 -8.80 -53.01 -7.58
C LEU A 709 -8.60 -54.53 -7.36
N SER A 710 -9.57 -55.38 -7.71
CA SER A 710 -9.52 -56.79 -7.50
C SER A 710 -8.53 -57.53 -8.41
N ASP A 711 -8.45 -57.12 -9.65
CA ASP A 711 -7.53 -57.70 -10.66
C ASP A 711 -6.08 -57.25 -10.50
N ASN A 712 -5.85 -56.19 -9.72
CA ASN A 712 -4.52 -55.65 -9.49
C ASN A 712 -3.78 -56.42 -8.39
N HIS A 713 -2.76 -57.18 -8.76
CA HIS A 713 -1.94 -57.95 -7.83
C HIS A 713 -1.30 -57.09 -6.73
N ASN A 714 -0.95 -55.86 -7.02
CA ASN A 714 -0.34 -54.96 -6.05
C ASN A 714 -1.35 -54.46 -4.99
N PHE A 715 -2.66 -54.51 -5.27
CA PHE A 715 -3.66 -54.06 -4.34
C PHE A 715 -3.73 -54.99 -3.11
N SER A 716 -3.71 -56.27 -3.29
CA SER A 716 -3.68 -57.22 -2.17
C SER A 716 -2.41 -57.12 -1.32
N THR A 717 -1.28 -56.78 -1.91
CA THR A 717 -0.06 -56.49 -1.17
C THR A 717 -0.12 -55.12 -0.45
N TRP A 718 -0.65 -54.12 -1.11
CA TRP A 718 -0.80 -52.80 -0.54
C TRP A 718 -1.72 -52.79 0.67
N ILE A 719 -2.89 -53.42 0.59
CA ILE A 719 -3.91 -53.37 1.66
C ILE A 719 -3.42 -53.99 2.98
N THR A 720 -2.48 -54.93 2.91
CA THR A 720 -1.88 -55.55 4.09
C THR A 720 -0.84 -54.68 4.80
N SER A 721 -0.28 -53.68 4.11
CA SER A 721 0.75 -52.79 4.62
C SER A 721 0.34 -51.33 4.59
N ALA A 722 -0.87 -51.01 4.20
CA ALA A 722 -1.37 -49.65 4.02
C ALA A 722 -1.43 -48.90 5.34
N LYS A 723 -1.22 -47.59 5.28
CA LYS A 723 -1.37 -46.70 6.43
C LYS A 723 -2.85 -46.59 6.82
N ALA A 724 -3.12 -46.37 8.10
CA ALA A 724 -4.47 -46.22 8.63
C ALA A 724 -5.28 -45.11 7.91
N GLU A 725 -4.64 -44.06 7.47
CA GLU A 725 -5.25 -42.95 6.74
C GLU A 725 -5.73 -43.33 5.33
N ASP A 726 -4.90 -44.14 4.63
CA ASP A 726 -5.23 -44.63 3.28
C ASP A 726 -6.39 -45.63 3.35
N VAL A 727 -6.40 -46.51 4.37
CA VAL A 727 -7.45 -47.45 4.61
C VAL A 727 -8.75 -46.73 4.95
N LYS A 728 -8.67 -45.67 5.76
CA LYS A 728 -9.82 -44.83 6.06
C LYS A 728 -10.40 -44.19 4.80
N THR A 729 -9.52 -43.70 3.91
CA THR A 729 -9.96 -43.14 2.63
C THR A 729 -10.75 -44.13 1.78
N LEU A 730 -10.33 -45.40 1.74
CA LEU A 730 -11.06 -46.45 1.04
C LEU A 730 -12.41 -46.74 1.68
N THR A 731 -12.48 -46.82 3.02
CA THR A 731 -13.74 -47.09 3.73
C THR A 731 -14.71 -45.90 3.61
N ASP A 732 -14.23 -44.66 3.75
CA ASP A 732 -15.07 -43.48 3.58
C ASP A 732 -15.65 -43.43 2.15
N TRP A 733 -14.88 -43.81 1.15
CA TRP A 733 -15.38 -43.92 -0.22
C TRP A 733 -16.46 -44.99 -0.34
N LEU A 734 -16.21 -46.21 0.21
CA LEU A 734 -17.19 -47.34 0.18
C LEU A 734 -18.52 -46.96 0.83
N GLU A 735 -18.47 -46.13 1.88
CA GLU A 735 -19.70 -45.62 2.55
C GLU A 735 -20.51 -44.65 1.67
N THR A 736 -19.88 -43.99 0.73
CA THR A 736 -20.59 -43.07 -0.18
C THR A 736 -21.28 -43.77 -1.33
N GLN A 737 -21.03 -45.08 -1.51
CA GLN A 737 -21.62 -45.82 -2.62
C GLN A 737 -23.09 -46.15 -2.33
N ASP A 738 -23.91 -46.17 -3.39
CA ASP A 738 -25.32 -46.41 -3.30
C ASP A 738 -25.61 -47.80 -2.69
N THR A 739 -26.50 -47.81 -1.72
CA THR A 739 -26.92 -49.01 -0.99
C THR A 739 -27.95 -49.90 -1.70
N SER A 740 -28.05 -49.81 -3.04
CA SER A 740 -28.87 -50.77 -3.78
C SER A 740 -28.35 -52.18 -3.48
N THR A 741 -29.22 -53.14 -3.30
CA THR A 741 -28.92 -54.51 -2.82
C THR A 741 -27.80 -55.16 -3.63
N GLN A 742 -27.64 -54.84 -4.88
CA GLN A 742 -26.62 -55.41 -5.75
C GLN A 742 -25.20 -54.87 -5.41
N TYR A 743 -25.07 -53.57 -5.22
CA TYR A 743 -23.78 -52.94 -4.91
C TYR A 743 -23.39 -53.20 -3.45
N HIS A 744 -24.32 -53.29 -2.54
CA HIS A 744 -24.04 -53.60 -1.15
C HIS A 744 -23.36 -54.96 -1.02
N ASN A 745 -23.87 -55.97 -1.69
CA ASN A 745 -23.27 -57.31 -1.70
C ASN A 745 -21.88 -57.35 -2.37
N LEU A 746 -21.67 -56.53 -3.42
CA LEU A 746 -20.35 -56.45 -4.06
C LEU A 746 -19.33 -55.84 -3.09
N ILE A 747 -19.71 -54.80 -2.35
CA ILE A 747 -18.87 -54.14 -1.35
C ILE A 747 -18.48 -55.12 -0.24
N ILE A 748 -19.48 -55.82 0.34
CA ILE A 748 -19.23 -56.80 1.40
C ILE A 748 -18.29 -57.93 0.90
N ASN A 749 -18.63 -58.52 -0.23
CA ASN A 749 -17.82 -59.61 -0.79
C ASN A 749 -16.39 -59.18 -1.10
N PHE A 750 -16.23 -57.94 -1.58
CA PHE A 750 -14.91 -57.38 -1.82
C PHE A 750 -14.10 -57.24 -0.53
N ILE A 751 -14.68 -56.61 0.52
CA ILE A 751 -14.01 -56.42 1.80
C ILE A 751 -13.71 -57.75 2.46
N GLU A 752 -14.61 -58.69 2.44
CA GLU A 752 -14.42 -60.05 3.02
C GLU A 752 -13.32 -60.84 2.29
N SER A 753 -13.04 -60.53 1.03
CA SER A 753 -11.98 -61.15 0.26
C SER A 753 -10.57 -60.57 0.55
N LEU A 754 -10.50 -59.45 1.27
CA LEU A 754 -9.23 -58.76 1.54
C LEU A 754 -8.51 -59.42 2.72
N PRO A 755 -7.17 -59.55 2.68
CA PRO A 755 -6.36 -60.03 3.79
C PRO A 755 -6.06 -58.91 4.80
N ILE A 756 -7.13 -58.43 5.48
CA ILE A 756 -7.08 -57.26 6.37
C ILE A 756 -6.95 -57.59 7.85
N PHE A 757 -7.05 -58.84 8.21
CA PHE A 757 -6.92 -59.33 9.60
C PHE A 757 -5.47 -59.79 9.85
N ILE A 758 -4.94 -59.46 11.02
CA ILE A 758 -3.59 -59.87 11.43
C ILE A 758 -3.68 -60.87 12.57
N PHE A 759 -3.24 -62.09 12.33
CA PHE A 759 -3.09 -63.15 13.30
C PHE A 759 -1.65 -63.68 13.24
N ASP A 760 -1.03 -63.81 14.38
CA ASP A 760 0.33 -64.31 14.52
C ASP A 760 1.30 -63.76 13.42
N ASN A 761 1.24 -62.44 13.21
CA ASN A 761 2.01 -61.71 12.17
C ASN A 761 1.68 -62.14 10.71
N ALA A 762 0.63 -62.88 10.46
CA ALA A 762 0.16 -63.21 9.12
C ALA A 762 -1.16 -62.46 8.81
N ASN A 763 -1.28 -61.99 7.56
CA ASN A 763 -2.51 -61.37 7.09
C ASN A 763 -3.48 -62.45 6.60
N CYS A 764 -4.70 -62.39 7.09
CA CYS A 764 -5.73 -63.39 6.81
C CYS A 764 -6.98 -62.70 6.21
N LYS A 765 -7.67 -63.41 5.34
CA LYS A 765 -9.02 -63.05 4.86
C LYS A 765 -10.06 -63.49 5.86
N LYS A 766 -11.27 -62.89 5.79
CA LYS A 766 -12.37 -63.32 6.66
C LYS A 766 -12.67 -64.80 6.51
N SER A 767 -12.59 -65.37 5.33
CA SER A 767 -12.76 -66.79 5.06
C SER A 767 -11.76 -67.74 5.82
N ASP A 768 -10.58 -67.19 6.14
CA ASP A 768 -9.51 -67.93 6.81
C ASP A 768 -9.70 -67.87 8.34
N ILE A 769 -10.52 -66.95 8.85
CA ILE A 769 -10.89 -66.77 10.24
C ILE A 769 -12.16 -67.56 10.46
N ILE A 770 -12.04 -68.83 10.75
CA ILE A 770 -13.17 -69.58 11.11
C ILE A 770 -13.44 -69.39 12.57
N HIS A 771 -14.42 -68.60 12.80
CA HIS A 771 -15.09 -68.56 14.05
C HIS A 771 -16.04 -69.67 14.11
N VAL A 772 -16.08 -70.25 15.26
CA VAL A 772 -17.15 -71.09 15.72
C VAL A 772 -18.47 -70.28 15.80
N VAL A 773 -18.96 -69.98 14.64
CA VAL A 773 -20.34 -69.59 14.52
C VAL A 773 -21.09 -70.93 14.47
N LYS A 774 -21.51 -71.38 15.61
CA LYS A 774 -22.57 -72.31 15.66
C LYS A 774 -23.77 -71.66 15.00
N LYS A 775 -24.01 -71.89 13.74
CA LYS A 775 -25.18 -71.40 13.05
C LYS A 775 -26.44 -72.01 13.75
N PRO A 776 -27.24 -71.18 14.41
CA PRO A 776 -28.44 -71.77 15.05
C PRO A 776 -29.37 -72.32 13.98
N ASN A 777 -29.69 -73.56 14.08
CA ASN A 777 -30.76 -74.18 13.34
C ASN A 777 -32.05 -73.79 13.99
N ILE A 778 -32.76 -72.90 13.38
CA ILE A 778 -34.04 -72.38 13.88
C ILE A 778 -35.15 -73.13 13.21
N VAL A 779 -36.01 -73.79 14.04
CA VAL A 779 -37.26 -74.34 13.63
C VAL A 779 -38.37 -73.53 14.31
N GLY A 780 -39.10 -72.83 13.49
CA GLY A 780 -40.07 -71.85 14.06
C GLY A 780 -39.30 -70.65 14.67
N ASN A 781 -39.68 -70.26 15.89
CA ASN A 781 -39.01 -69.23 16.65
C ASN A 781 -38.07 -69.76 17.76
N GLN A 782 -37.70 -71.04 17.67
CA GLN A 782 -36.82 -71.66 18.68
C GLN A 782 -35.55 -72.21 18.03
N ILE A 783 -34.41 -71.95 18.68
CA ILE A 783 -33.16 -72.56 18.34
C ILE A 783 -33.19 -74.05 18.78
N VAL A 784 -33.17 -74.92 17.82
CA VAL A 784 -33.28 -76.38 18.09
C VAL A 784 -31.92 -77.05 18.22
N SER A 785 -30.90 -76.56 17.51
CA SER A 785 -29.55 -77.04 17.57
C SER A 785 -28.60 -76.02 16.89
N TYR A 786 -27.29 -76.14 17.15
CA TYR A 786 -26.30 -75.38 16.48
C TYR A 786 -25.50 -76.31 15.53
N SER A 787 -25.47 -76.04 14.24
CA SER A 787 -24.58 -76.77 13.32
C SER A 787 -23.16 -76.16 13.38
N ASN A 788 -22.17 -76.97 13.55
CA ASN A 788 -20.82 -76.57 13.39
C ASN A 788 -20.60 -76.24 11.90
N VAL A 789 -20.34 -74.98 11.63
CA VAL A 789 -19.70 -74.62 10.33
C VAL A 789 -18.23 -74.95 10.48
N GLU A 790 -17.61 -75.61 9.47
CA GLU A 790 -16.27 -76.15 9.50
C GLU A 790 -15.29 -75.26 10.31
N LYS A 791 -14.65 -75.85 11.29
CA LYS A 791 -13.66 -75.23 12.14
C LYS A 791 -12.31 -75.25 11.40
N LEU A 792 -11.75 -74.12 11.02
CA LEU A 792 -10.33 -74.05 10.70
C LEU A 792 -9.49 -73.96 11.98
N ASP A 793 -9.77 -73.09 12.89
CA ASP A 793 -9.09 -73.05 14.19
C ASP A 793 -9.96 -72.34 15.25
N ASP A 794 -10.28 -73.05 16.34
CA ASP A 794 -11.06 -72.50 17.46
C ASP A 794 -10.22 -71.63 18.42
N THR A 795 -8.96 -71.44 18.14
CA THR A 795 -8.05 -70.56 18.88
C THR A 795 -7.96 -69.16 18.29
N LEU A 796 -8.42 -68.93 17.05
CA LEU A 796 -8.38 -67.61 16.41
C LEU A 796 -9.54 -66.75 16.92
N LEU A 797 -9.21 -65.55 17.40
CA LEU A 797 -10.19 -64.63 17.98
C LEU A 797 -10.14 -63.24 17.39
N LEU A 798 -11.25 -62.73 16.93
CA LEU A 798 -11.42 -61.32 16.57
C LEU A 798 -11.56 -60.45 17.79
N ILE A 799 -10.76 -59.39 17.87
CA ILE A 799 -10.76 -58.47 18.98
C ILE A 799 -11.71 -57.29 18.72
N THR A 800 -12.66 -57.09 19.57
CA THR A 800 -13.54 -55.91 19.63
C THR A 800 -12.97 -54.85 20.59
N ASN A 801 -13.49 -53.61 20.54
CA ASN A 801 -13.09 -52.58 21.53
C ASN A 801 -13.27 -52.99 22.97
N LYS A 802 -14.31 -53.75 23.23
CA LYS A 802 -14.62 -54.28 24.55
C LYS A 802 -13.59 -55.29 25.05
N LEU A 803 -12.91 -55.96 24.15
CA LEU A 803 -11.89 -56.94 24.47
C LEU A 803 -10.48 -56.41 24.36
N SER A 804 -10.26 -55.22 23.82
CA SER A 804 -8.94 -54.66 23.55
C SER A 804 -8.04 -54.56 24.78
N GLY A 805 -8.61 -54.29 25.94
CA GLY A 805 -7.83 -54.21 27.19
C GLY A 805 -7.33 -55.54 27.75
N ILE A 806 -7.83 -56.66 27.27
CA ILE A 806 -7.48 -58.03 27.77
C ILE A 806 -6.83 -58.92 26.72
N VAL A 807 -6.38 -58.34 25.58
CA VAL A 807 -5.73 -59.14 24.46
C VAL A 807 -4.58 -59.97 24.96
N SER A 808 -3.68 -59.41 25.78
CA SER A 808 -2.55 -60.13 26.34
C SER A 808 -2.97 -61.32 27.26
N LEU A 809 -4.09 -61.19 27.95
CA LEU A 809 -4.63 -62.20 28.81
C LEU A 809 -5.29 -63.31 28.02
N LEU A 810 -6.01 -62.95 26.94
CA LEU A 810 -6.61 -63.90 26.03
C LEU A 810 -5.53 -64.76 25.34
N SER A 811 -4.39 -64.12 24.95
CA SER A 811 -3.24 -64.83 24.38
C SER A 811 -2.65 -65.82 25.39
N LYS A 812 -2.55 -65.50 26.68
CA LYS A 812 -2.03 -66.37 27.70
C LYS A 812 -2.91 -67.63 27.92
N ILE A 813 -4.19 -67.49 27.66
CA ILE A 813 -5.14 -68.65 27.77
C ILE A 813 -5.31 -69.39 26.45
N GLY A 814 -4.49 -69.08 25.47
CA GLY A 814 -4.33 -69.82 24.24
C GLY A 814 -5.14 -69.32 23.05
N PHE A 815 -5.59 -68.09 23.06
CA PHE A 815 -6.13 -67.45 21.86
C PHE A 815 -5.04 -66.80 21.02
N VAL A 816 -5.09 -66.93 19.71
CA VAL A 816 -4.38 -66.10 18.75
C VAL A 816 -5.32 -64.97 18.36
N CYS A 817 -4.97 -63.75 18.79
CA CYS A 817 -5.83 -62.57 18.62
C CYS A 817 -5.52 -61.77 17.36
N SER A 818 -6.54 -61.30 16.69
CA SER A 818 -6.38 -60.31 15.61
C SER A 818 -6.15 -58.94 16.17
N ASN A 819 -5.88 -57.96 15.27
CA ASN A 819 -6.04 -56.54 15.60
C ASN A 819 -7.49 -56.25 16.07
N ASN A 820 -7.65 -55.13 16.77
CA ASN A 820 -8.97 -54.71 17.23
C ASN A 820 -9.86 -54.38 16.01
N ILE A 821 -10.93 -55.16 15.85
CA ILE A 821 -11.84 -55.05 14.71
C ILE A 821 -12.64 -53.75 14.74
N ASP A 822 -12.99 -53.26 15.93
CA ASP A 822 -13.76 -52.02 16.08
C ASP A 822 -12.93 -50.80 15.75
N GLU A 823 -11.61 -50.91 15.83
CA GLU A 823 -10.68 -49.87 15.39
C GLU A 823 -10.36 -49.99 13.87
N SER A 824 -10.78 -51.09 13.26
CA SER A 824 -10.59 -51.26 11.82
C SER A 824 -11.57 -50.36 11.05
N PRO A 825 -11.07 -49.62 10.08
CA PRO A 825 -11.94 -48.84 9.21
C PRO A 825 -12.97 -49.69 8.44
N PHE A 826 -12.74 -51.00 8.36
CA PHE A 826 -13.63 -51.90 7.67
C PHE A 826 -14.71 -52.55 8.56
N SER A 827 -14.71 -52.24 9.84
CA SER A 827 -15.63 -52.84 10.82
C SER A 827 -17.12 -52.72 10.42
N LYS A 828 -17.50 -51.64 9.78
CA LYS A 828 -18.87 -51.38 9.33
C LYS A 828 -19.34 -52.27 8.18
N PHE A 829 -18.42 -52.75 7.38
CA PHE A 829 -18.69 -53.53 6.16
C PHE A 829 -18.54 -55.02 6.35
N ILE A 830 -18.00 -55.46 7.47
CA ILE A 830 -17.85 -56.88 7.77
C ILE A 830 -19.17 -57.34 8.35
N SER A 831 -19.74 -58.39 7.77
CA SER A 831 -20.95 -59.01 8.33
C SER A 831 -20.70 -59.34 9.80
N PRO A 832 -21.55 -58.89 10.73
CA PRO A 832 -21.27 -58.98 12.14
C PRO A 832 -21.12 -60.45 12.51
N ILE A 833 -19.90 -60.84 12.95
CA ILE A 833 -19.79 -61.95 13.85
C ILE A 833 -20.51 -61.47 15.09
N LYS A 834 -21.54 -62.23 15.49
CA LYS A 834 -22.34 -61.81 16.63
C LYS A 834 -21.45 -61.71 17.85
N GLU A 835 -21.45 -60.59 18.54
CA GLU A 835 -20.72 -60.43 19.81
C GLU A 835 -21.02 -61.59 20.78
N ALA A 836 -22.24 -62.15 20.73
CA ALA A 836 -22.63 -63.33 21.48
C ALA A 836 -21.73 -64.54 21.19
N ASP A 837 -21.38 -64.75 19.94
CA ASP A 837 -20.59 -65.94 19.58
C ASP A 837 -19.13 -65.79 20.05
N ILE A 838 -18.57 -64.59 19.96
CA ILE A 838 -17.21 -64.29 20.48
C ILE A 838 -17.23 -64.46 22.01
N TYR A 839 -18.21 -63.88 22.67
CA TYR A 839 -18.34 -63.99 24.11
C TYR A 839 -18.50 -65.46 24.59
N ASN A 840 -19.33 -66.25 23.92
CA ASN A 840 -19.51 -67.65 24.25
C ASN A 840 -18.21 -68.45 24.13
N LEU A 841 -17.45 -68.21 23.03
CA LEU A 841 -16.16 -68.88 22.85
C LEU A 841 -15.15 -68.56 23.95
N ILE A 842 -15.07 -67.27 24.32
CA ILE A 842 -14.17 -66.82 25.38
C ILE A 842 -14.60 -67.44 26.71
N CYS A 843 -15.91 -67.39 27.05
CA CYS A 843 -16.40 -67.96 28.29
C CYS A 843 -16.16 -69.47 28.37
N GLU A 844 -16.37 -70.20 27.30
CA GLU A 844 -16.05 -71.64 27.27
C GLU A 844 -14.58 -71.88 27.53
N LYS A 845 -13.70 -71.15 26.86
CA LYS A 845 -12.24 -71.28 27.03
C LYS A 845 -11.77 -70.85 28.42
N VAL A 846 -12.31 -69.77 28.93
CA VAL A 846 -11.99 -69.24 30.26
C VAL A 846 -12.48 -70.21 31.33
N ASN A 847 -13.67 -70.73 31.19
CA ASN A 847 -14.19 -71.73 32.15
C ASN A 847 -13.31 -72.97 32.20
N SER A 848 -12.89 -73.49 31.05
CA SER A 848 -11.96 -74.63 30.97
C SER A 848 -10.54 -74.30 31.41
N ALA A 849 -10.02 -73.14 31.09
CA ALA A 849 -8.67 -72.72 31.45
C ALA A 849 -8.53 -72.43 32.95
N MET A 850 -9.52 -71.88 33.54
CA MET A 850 -9.49 -71.60 34.99
C MET A 850 -9.53 -72.84 35.86
N ASP A 851 -10.18 -73.91 35.38
CA ASP A 851 -10.21 -75.19 36.14
C ASP A 851 -8.89 -75.99 35.96
N ILE A 852 -8.25 -75.89 34.80
CA ILE A 852 -7.07 -76.79 34.48
C ILE A 852 -5.76 -76.09 34.79
N ASN A 853 -5.65 -74.79 34.54
CA ASN A 853 -4.38 -74.03 34.58
C ASN A 853 -4.47 -72.82 35.53
N GLN A 854 -4.66 -73.07 36.82
CA GLN A 854 -4.77 -72.00 37.83
C GLN A 854 -3.54 -71.06 37.92
N HIS A 855 -2.41 -71.42 37.34
CA HIS A 855 -1.15 -70.68 37.45
C HIS A 855 -0.81 -69.87 36.19
N LEU A 856 -1.56 -69.88 35.13
CA LEU A 856 -1.25 -69.17 33.89
C LEU A 856 -1.44 -67.64 33.99
N LEU A 857 -2.32 -67.22 34.82
CA LEU A 857 -2.66 -65.81 35.07
C LEU A 857 -2.40 -65.43 36.52
N THR A 858 -1.84 -64.29 36.76
CA THR A 858 -1.73 -63.71 38.11
C THR A 858 -3.10 -63.30 38.65
N PRO A 859 -3.27 -63.16 39.95
CA PRO A 859 -4.55 -62.72 40.54
C PRO A 859 -5.09 -61.43 39.91
N ALA A 860 -4.24 -60.41 39.65
CA ALA A 860 -4.62 -59.17 39.01
C ALA A 860 -5.11 -59.40 37.58
N GLU A 861 -4.44 -60.21 36.80
CA GLU A 861 -4.80 -60.59 35.43
C GLU A 861 -6.14 -61.33 35.42
N LYS A 862 -6.38 -62.29 36.32
CA LYS A 862 -7.67 -62.99 36.46
C LYS A 862 -8.79 -62.01 36.78
N LEU A 863 -8.54 -61.05 37.65
CA LEU A 863 -9.46 -60.02 37.99
C LEU A 863 -9.81 -59.11 36.80
N SER A 864 -8.79 -58.62 36.08
CA SER A 864 -8.97 -57.83 34.89
C SER A 864 -9.78 -58.56 33.80
N LEU A 865 -9.42 -59.82 33.52
CA LEU A 865 -10.18 -60.65 32.61
C LEU A 865 -11.63 -60.84 33.02
N PHE A 866 -11.85 -61.19 34.29
CA PHE A 866 -13.19 -61.38 34.82
C PHE A 866 -14.03 -60.08 34.77
N CYS A 867 -13.50 -58.95 35.18
CA CYS A 867 -14.19 -57.68 35.14
C CYS A 867 -14.64 -57.32 33.72
N THR A 868 -13.77 -57.48 32.72
CA THR A 868 -14.09 -57.22 31.33
C THR A 868 -15.20 -58.18 30.81
N LEU A 869 -15.09 -59.48 31.10
CA LEU A 869 -16.10 -60.46 30.71
C LEU A 869 -17.43 -60.25 31.43
N LYS A 870 -17.40 -59.75 32.66
CA LYS A 870 -18.59 -59.41 33.42
C LYS A 870 -19.38 -58.24 32.85
N GLU A 871 -18.69 -57.27 32.25
CA GLU A 871 -19.32 -56.18 31.50
C GLU A 871 -20.06 -56.65 30.26
N LEU A 872 -19.66 -57.79 29.73
CA LEU A 872 -20.25 -58.43 28.55
C LEU A 872 -21.29 -59.50 28.93
N ASP A 873 -21.52 -59.76 30.24
CA ASP A 873 -22.43 -60.80 30.73
C ASP A 873 -23.85 -60.48 30.23
N GLY A 874 -24.49 -61.49 29.67
CA GLY A 874 -25.87 -61.40 29.14
C GLY A 874 -25.95 -61.14 27.65
N ILE A 875 -24.81 -60.97 26.95
CA ILE A 875 -24.74 -60.84 25.48
C ILE A 875 -24.87 -62.23 24.84
N GLY A 876 -24.29 -63.31 25.45
CA GLY A 876 -24.29 -64.66 24.95
C GLY A 876 -25.07 -65.69 25.77
N ASP A 877 -25.17 -66.86 25.21
CA ASP A 877 -25.90 -67.97 25.87
C ASP A 877 -25.07 -68.71 26.92
N VAL A 878 -23.74 -68.71 26.79
CA VAL A 878 -22.81 -69.32 27.73
C VAL A 878 -22.50 -68.37 28.87
N LYS A 879 -22.93 -68.79 30.07
CA LYS A 879 -22.57 -67.99 31.25
C LYS A 879 -21.24 -68.34 31.79
N LEU A 880 -20.49 -67.36 32.26
CA LEU A 880 -19.32 -67.58 33.08
C LEU A 880 -19.70 -68.44 34.25
N SER A 881 -19.05 -69.58 34.38
CA SER A 881 -19.25 -70.42 35.54
C SER A 881 -18.88 -69.60 36.79
N GLN A 882 -19.50 -70.02 37.90
CA GLN A 882 -19.21 -69.39 39.23
C GLN A 882 -17.74 -69.50 39.52
N ASN A 883 -16.97 -68.45 39.12
CA ASN A 883 -15.54 -68.49 39.20
C ASN A 883 -15.03 -67.80 40.45
N TYR A 884 -14.07 -68.43 41.07
CA TYR A 884 -13.35 -67.92 42.20
C TYR A 884 -12.20 -67.06 41.74
N ILE A 885 -12.10 -65.86 42.23
CA ILE A 885 -10.88 -65.06 42.12
C ILE A 885 -10.04 -65.31 43.37
N PHE A 886 -8.85 -65.85 43.15
CA PHE A 886 -7.90 -66.03 44.27
C PHE A 886 -7.19 -64.73 44.49
N ILE A 887 -7.41 -64.12 45.63
CA ILE A 887 -6.86 -62.83 46.02
C ILE A 887 -5.56 -62.97 46.74
N ASN A 888 -5.27 -64.11 47.35
CA ASN A 888 -3.98 -64.39 48.01
C ASN A 888 -3.52 -65.80 47.65
N GLN A 889 -2.27 -65.98 47.22
CA GLN A 889 -1.74 -67.30 46.91
C GLN A 889 -1.40 -68.16 48.15
N SER A 890 -1.10 -67.54 49.27
CA SER A 890 -0.72 -68.21 50.49
C SER A 890 -1.92 -68.57 51.41
N HIS A 891 -3.03 -67.91 51.20
CA HIS A 891 -4.25 -68.13 52.00
C HIS A 891 -5.45 -68.35 51.06
N THR A 892 -6.10 -69.47 51.18
CA THR A 892 -7.22 -69.91 50.34
C THR A 892 -8.49 -69.09 50.60
N HIS A 893 -8.39 -67.78 50.45
CA HIS A 893 -9.58 -66.94 50.52
C HIS A 893 -10.19 -66.84 49.11
N ARG A 894 -11.37 -67.34 48.95
CA ARG A 894 -12.12 -67.28 47.66
C ARG A 894 -13.19 -66.26 47.76
N LEU A 895 -13.04 -65.21 46.91
CA LEU A 895 -14.16 -64.27 46.79
C LEU A 895 -15.10 -64.78 45.71
N TRP A 896 -16.36 -64.95 46.06
CA TRP A 896 -17.38 -65.34 45.12
C TRP A 896 -17.82 -64.11 44.30
N LEU A 897 -17.59 -64.10 43.05
CA LEU A 897 -18.10 -63.08 42.11
C LEU A 897 -19.26 -63.66 41.31
N SER A 898 -20.20 -64.24 41.93
CA SER A 898 -21.49 -64.53 41.28
C SER A 898 -22.40 -63.30 41.35
N ASN A 899 -23.34 -63.19 40.44
CA ASN A 899 -24.24 -62.03 40.35
C ASN A 899 -25.06 -61.71 41.62
N MET A 900 -25.06 -62.54 42.62
CA MET A 900 -25.81 -62.32 43.86
C MET A 900 -24.95 -62.35 45.11
N ALA A 901 -23.84 -63.05 45.15
CA ALA A 901 -23.14 -63.34 46.37
C ALA A 901 -22.15 -62.31 46.83
N VAL A 902 -21.54 -61.62 45.87
CA VAL A 902 -20.53 -60.57 46.19
C VAL A 902 -21.16 -59.34 46.83
N TYR A 903 -22.41 -59.16 46.62
CA TYR A 903 -23.14 -57.95 46.94
C TYR A 903 -24.12 -58.18 48.14
N SER A 904 -23.96 -59.29 48.81
CA SER A 904 -24.78 -59.59 50.01
C SER A 904 -24.31 -58.67 51.12
N PRO A 905 -25.23 -58.01 51.81
CA PRO A 905 -24.94 -57.30 53.06
C PRO A 905 -24.40 -58.18 54.16
N GLU A 906 -24.43 -59.49 54.02
CA GLU A 906 -24.02 -60.49 54.96
C GLU A 906 -22.50 -60.84 54.83
N LEU A 907 -21.78 -60.27 53.86
CA LEU A 907 -20.34 -60.49 53.80
C LEU A 907 -19.63 -59.93 55.03
N PRO A 908 -18.91 -60.77 55.80
CA PRO A 908 -18.26 -60.26 56.98
C PRO A 908 -17.28 -59.11 56.70
N TYR A 909 -17.37 -58.09 57.54
CA TYR A 909 -16.53 -56.89 57.43
C TYR A 909 -15.03 -57.16 57.41
N TRP A 910 -14.57 -58.15 58.17
CA TRP A 910 -13.13 -58.56 58.23
C TRP A 910 -12.64 -59.11 56.90
N MET A 911 -13.50 -59.62 56.05
CA MET A 911 -13.12 -60.15 54.73
C MET A 911 -12.74 -59.01 53.75
N TYR A 912 -13.39 -57.87 53.86
CA TYR A 912 -13.02 -56.68 53.14
C TYR A 912 -11.73 -56.08 53.70
N GLU A 913 -11.62 -55.97 55.00
CA GLU A 913 -10.45 -55.36 55.66
C GLU A 913 -9.15 -56.18 55.40
N TYR A 914 -9.23 -57.47 55.51
CA TYR A 914 -8.11 -58.37 55.23
C TYR A 914 -7.66 -58.31 53.77
N THR A 915 -8.56 -58.28 52.84
CA THR A 915 -8.32 -58.30 51.42
C THR A 915 -7.73 -56.98 50.92
N ILE A 916 -8.22 -55.88 51.41
CA ILE A 916 -7.72 -54.53 51.09
C ILE A 916 -6.32 -54.31 51.67
N CYS A 917 -5.98 -54.87 52.77
CA CYS A 917 -4.67 -54.66 53.41
C CYS A 917 -3.51 -55.46 52.76
N GLU A 918 -3.79 -56.54 52.09
CA GLU A 918 -2.77 -57.50 51.68
C GLU A 918 -2.60 -57.69 50.15
N GLU A 919 -3.56 -57.26 49.31
CA GLU A 919 -3.54 -57.53 47.90
C GLU A 919 -3.80 -56.27 47.05
N GLU A 920 -2.83 -55.83 46.21
CA GLU A 920 -2.98 -54.71 45.25
C GLU A 920 -4.13 -54.95 44.26
N SER A 921 -4.33 -56.22 43.84
CA SER A 921 -5.37 -56.60 42.87
C SER A 921 -6.79 -56.37 43.37
N PHE A 922 -7.00 -56.34 44.67
CA PHE A 922 -8.30 -56.04 45.22
C PHE A 922 -8.61 -54.56 45.23
N ASN A 923 -7.60 -53.73 45.30
CA ASN A 923 -7.71 -52.26 45.13
C ASN A 923 -8.19 -51.87 43.73
N GLU A 924 -7.82 -52.63 42.70
CA GLU A 924 -8.30 -52.48 41.35
C GLU A 924 -9.77 -52.86 41.16
N LEU A 925 -10.27 -53.79 41.97
CA LEU A 925 -11.70 -54.19 41.97
C LEU A 925 -12.61 -53.14 42.61
N ILE A 926 -12.14 -52.34 43.57
CA ILE A 926 -12.98 -51.39 44.30
C ILE A 926 -13.61 -50.37 43.38
N PRO A 927 -12.89 -49.70 42.42
CA PRO A 927 -13.48 -48.74 41.48
C PRO A 927 -14.57 -49.39 40.61
N TYR A 928 -14.38 -50.66 40.22
CA TYR A 928 -15.33 -51.41 39.44
C TYR A 928 -16.62 -51.73 40.22
N LEU A 929 -16.46 -52.16 41.41
CA LEU A 929 -17.59 -52.48 42.31
C LEU A 929 -18.43 -51.22 42.66
N VAL A 930 -17.77 -50.12 42.86
CA VAL A 930 -18.40 -48.80 43.11
C VAL A 930 -19.12 -48.24 41.86
N LYS A 931 -18.62 -48.46 40.68
CA LYS A 931 -19.24 -48.01 39.43
C LYS A 931 -20.58 -48.74 39.11
N LYS A 932 -20.77 -49.95 39.57
CA LYS A 932 -21.99 -50.73 39.35
C LYS A 932 -23.07 -50.41 40.38
N GLU A 933 -23.57 -49.22 40.34
CA GLU A 933 -24.50 -48.60 41.30
C GLU A 933 -25.77 -49.40 41.63
N ASN A 934 -26.23 -50.20 40.73
CA ASN A 934 -27.51 -50.95 40.89
C ASN A 934 -27.40 -52.20 41.72
N ILE A 935 -26.19 -52.51 42.18
CA ILE A 935 -25.95 -53.82 42.87
C ILE A 935 -25.63 -53.65 44.36
N PHE A 936 -25.32 -52.47 44.83
CA PHE A 936 -24.95 -52.20 46.20
C PHE A 936 -26.02 -51.42 46.95
N ASP A 937 -26.32 -51.94 48.16
CA ASP A 937 -26.96 -51.15 49.13
C ASP A 937 -26.08 -49.98 49.58
N ASN A 938 -26.72 -48.88 50.03
CA ASN A 938 -26.00 -47.63 50.42
C ASN A 938 -25.00 -47.85 51.58
N ILE A 939 -25.22 -48.86 52.45
CA ILE A 939 -24.36 -49.19 53.56
C ILE A 939 -23.04 -49.81 53.06
N ILE A 940 -23.11 -50.69 52.05
CA ILE A 940 -21.92 -51.34 51.49
C ILE A 940 -21.11 -50.35 50.67
N LYS A 941 -21.76 -49.44 49.91
CA LYS A 941 -21.10 -48.33 49.19
C LYS A 941 -20.29 -47.43 50.14
N SER A 942 -20.91 -47.04 51.24
CA SER A 942 -20.26 -46.22 52.27
C SER A 942 -19.03 -46.91 52.86
N ARG A 943 -19.16 -48.21 53.15
CA ARG A 943 -18.11 -49.02 53.74
C ARG A 943 -16.91 -49.25 52.80
N ILE A 944 -17.19 -49.49 51.53
CA ILE A 944 -16.12 -49.63 50.50
C ILE A 944 -15.39 -48.30 50.32
N ALA A 945 -16.10 -47.20 50.36
CA ALA A 945 -15.48 -45.86 50.30
C ALA A 945 -14.60 -45.58 51.51
N GLU A 946 -15.00 -45.93 52.68
CA GLU A 946 -14.21 -45.80 53.89
C GLU A 946 -12.90 -46.60 53.82
N LEU A 947 -13.00 -47.85 53.37
CA LEU A 947 -11.87 -48.79 53.26
C LEU A 947 -10.92 -48.33 52.17
N SER A 948 -11.43 -47.83 51.04
CA SER A 948 -10.64 -47.21 49.95
C SER A 948 -9.82 -46.02 50.50
N ASN A 949 -10.41 -45.19 51.36
CA ASN A 949 -9.74 -44.05 51.95
C ASN A 949 -8.61 -44.47 52.93
N VAL A 950 -8.86 -45.55 53.74
CA VAL A 950 -7.84 -46.12 54.65
C VAL A 950 -6.66 -46.69 53.86
N VAL A 951 -6.90 -47.39 52.76
CA VAL A 951 -5.82 -47.94 51.91
C VAL A 951 -5.05 -46.81 51.25
N SER A 952 -5.72 -45.81 50.74
CA SER A 952 -5.08 -44.63 50.12
C SER A 952 -4.19 -43.86 51.13
N GLN A 953 -4.63 -43.80 52.42
CA GLN A 953 -3.81 -43.18 53.48
C GLN A 953 -2.61 -44.05 53.91
N LYS A 954 -2.70 -45.38 53.78
CA LYS A 954 -1.57 -46.26 54.10
C LYS A 954 -0.49 -46.34 52.98
N ILE A 955 -0.84 -46.03 51.76
CA ILE A 955 0.11 -45.95 50.65
C ILE A 955 0.93 -44.66 50.71
N TYR A 956 0.48 -43.63 51.44
CA TYR A 956 1.21 -42.38 51.64
C TYR A 956 2.10 -42.35 52.91
N ILE A 957 2.10 -43.40 53.70
CA ILE A 957 3.03 -43.60 54.81
C ILE A 957 4.02 -44.73 54.49
#